data_50ac164d4d3e2523679809c1d5f5feca
#
_entry.id   50ac164d4d3e2523679809c1d5f5feca
#
_cell.length_a   1.000
_cell.length_b   1.000
_cell.length_c   1.000
_cell.angle_alpha   90.00
_cell.angle_beta   90.00
_cell.angle_gamma   90.00
#
_symmetry.space_group_name_H-M   'P 1'
#
loop_
_entity.id
_entity.type
_entity.pdbx_description
1 polymer ?
#
loop_
_entity_poly.entity_id
_entity_poly.type
_entity_poly.pdbx_seq_one_letter_code
_entity_poly.pdbx_strand_id
1 'polypeptide(L)'
;MTDSTPARRERIPVRVLPDHDSIAAEVAGRIAALIRRRARGGRAAVLGLATGSTPLGVYRELIRLHREDGLDFSNVVTFNLDEYFPMRPGSIHSYHRYMWENLFDHINIPRENCHIPRGDLAEDLVEVHCADFERRIQAAGGIDLQILGIGRSGHIGFNEPGSVRDSRTRLLYLDTVTRADAAADFFGEENVPPQAITMGVATILEAREVILLATGEHKAEIVHRSVEGQVHADVAATFLQQHPAATVYLDPAAAEDLTRIRTPWLVQEVDWTARLETDAVIWLSRQTGKPILHLANEDYRAHHLASLVARHRSAEPLNGDVFNTLIAKIRGKSRLPRGHEILVFSPHPDDDVISMGGMLAKLVENGNRVTVAYQTSGNIAVFDHEVRRYLDFMKRAAHVIDLGGPEQAERVMDAIEDGLARKEPGDIDPAVVQDLKRVIRESEASAGIEALGLTGDRARFLDLPFYQTGEVRKNPISRRDVDIVHGLLDELRPTMVFAAGDLSDPHGTHRMCLEAVQRALARYTGEPPWYWLYRGAWQEWGISEATVLVPLSEHELRRKVQAIFRHESQKDSAPFPGADPREFWQRVVARNRETADLLQSLGLPAYRAMEAYVVTRDGRPVEAKEIPTSSLGETGD
;
A
#
# COMPACT_ATOMS: atom_id res chain seq x y z
N MET A 1 25.05 33.43 -24.04
CA MET A 1 24.88 32.31 -23.14
C MET A 1 23.48 32.44 -22.54
N THR A 2 22.50 31.80 -23.14
CA THR A 2 21.11 31.79 -22.64
C THR A 2 21.06 30.76 -21.54
N ASP A 3 20.79 31.25 -20.34
CA ASP A 3 20.56 30.46 -19.14
C ASP A 3 19.27 29.62 -19.34
N SER A 4 19.42 28.43 -19.90
CA SER A 4 18.35 27.48 -20.06
C SER A 4 18.22 26.68 -18.78
N THR A 5 17.60 27.27 -17.78
CA THR A 5 17.07 26.51 -16.64
C THR A 5 16.15 25.43 -17.20
N PRO A 6 16.39 24.12 -16.93
CA PRO A 6 15.49 23.06 -17.40
C PRO A 6 14.05 23.37 -16.99
N ALA A 7 13.11 23.26 -17.90
CA ALA A 7 11.72 23.57 -17.63
C ALA A 7 11.19 22.61 -16.55
N ARG A 8 10.99 23.13 -15.34
CA ARG A 8 10.43 22.41 -14.21
C ARG A 8 9.03 21.92 -14.59
N ARG A 9 8.81 20.60 -14.65
CA ARG A 9 7.50 20.04 -14.99
C ARG A 9 6.51 20.11 -13.83
N GLU A 10 7.02 20.15 -12.61
CA GLU A 10 6.20 20.32 -11.41
C GLU A 10 5.57 21.72 -11.38
N ARG A 11 4.24 21.78 -11.34
CA ARG A 11 3.44 23.00 -11.36
C ARG A 11 3.06 23.50 -9.96
N ILE A 12 3.43 22.74 -8.94
CA ILE A 12 3.25 23.04 -7.53
C ILE A 12 4.53 22.64 -6.79
N PRO A 13 4.96 23.39 -5.76
CA PRO A 13 6.14 23.02 -4.96
C PRO A 13 6.02 21.64 -4.34
N VAL A 14 7.05 20.79 -4.55
CA VAL A 14 7.12 19.44 -4.00
C VAL A 14 8.34 19.29 -3.10
N ARG A 15 8.14 18.73 -1.92
CA ARG A 15 9.20 18.35 -0.98
C ARG A 15 9.18 16.83 -0.79
N VAL A 16 10.26 16.17 -1.11
CA VAL A 16 10.45 14.74 -0.86
C VAL A 16 11.31 14.60 0.38
N LEU A 17 10.81 13.91 1.40
CA LEU A 17 11.46 13.65 2.67
C LEU A 17 11.72 12.16 2.82
N PRO A 18 12.70 11.74 3.65
CA PRO A 18 13.13 10.34 3.69
C PRO A 18 12.02 9.33 4.00
N ASP A 19 11.08 9.70 4.86
CA ASP A 19 10.04 8.81 5.37
C ASP A 19 8.83 9.58 5.91
N HIS A 20 7.80 8.83 6.28
CA HIS A 20 6.57 9.35 6.87
C HIS A 20 6.82 10.14 8.16
N ASP A 21 7.75 9.70 9.01
CA ASP A 21 8.00 10.35 10.31
C ASP A 21 8.70 11.70 10.11
N SER A 22 9.60 11.80 9.14
CA SER A 22 10.23 13.07 8.73
C SER A 22 9.20 14.07 8.19
N ILE A 23 8.23 13.58 7.39
CA ILE A 23 7.11 14.41 6.90
C ILE A 23 6.27 14.90 8.07
N ALA A 24 5.92 13.99 8.98
CA ALA A 24 5.10 14.29 10.16
C ALA A 24 5.76 15.35 11.04
N ALA A 25 7.06 15.19 11.34
CA ALA A 25 7.82 16.13 12.16
C ALA A 25 7.90 17.52 11.52
N GLU A 26 8.18 17.61 10.22
CA GLU A 26 8.27 18.89 9.53
C GLU A 26 6.92 19.61 9.47
N VAL A 27 5.84 18.90 9.11
CA VAL A 27 4.51 19.49 9.01
C VAL A 27 3.96 19.89 10.39
N ALA A 28 4.13 19.04 11.41
CA ALA A 28 3.77 19.40 12.79
C ALA A 28 4.56 20.60 13.31
N GLY A 29 5.86 20.70 12.98
CA GLY A 29 6.69 21.85 13.28
C GLY A 29 6.17 23.16 12.64
N ARG A 30 5.71 23.11 11.40
CA ARG A 30 5.07 24.27 10.72
C ARG A 30 3.78 24.68 11.41
N ILE A 31 2.93 23.72 11.77
CA ILE A 31 1.68 23.99 12.51
C ILE A 31 2.00 24.60 13.88
N ALA A 32 2.95 24.06 14.62
CA ALA A 32 3.37 24.58 15.92
C ALA A 32 3.90 26.03 15.81
N ALA A 33 4.69 26.31 14.78
CA ALA A 33 5.18 27.66 14.49
C ALA A 33 4.03 28.63 14.18
N LEU A 34 3.03 28.19 13.43
CA LEU A 34 1.81 28.97 13.16
C LEU A 34 1.04 29.26 14.44
N ILE A 35 0.76 28.25 15.26
CA ILE A 35 0.05 28.39 16.55
C ILE A 35 0.77 29.41 17.44
N ARG A 36 2.08 29.24 17.67
CA ARG A 36 2.90 30.14 18.49
C ARG A 36 2.91 31.58 17.92
N ARG A 37 2.97 31.74 16.62
CA ARG A 37 2.94 33.06 15.94
C ARG A 37 1.57 33.76 16.13
N ARG A 38 0.47 33.03 15.99
CA ARG A 38 -0.89 33.56 16.18
C ARG A 38 -1.14 33.93 17.63
N ALA A 39 -0.74 33.08 18.58
CA ALA A 39 -0.85 33.34 20.02
C ALA A 39 -0.12 34.61 20.42
N ARG A 40 1.13 34.83 19.95
CA ARG A 40 1.88 36.07 20.19
C ARG A 40 1.19 37.31 19.65
N GLY A 41 0.39 37.16 18.58
CA GLY A 41 -0.41 38.23 18.02
C GLY A 41 -1.80 38.40 18.65
N GLY A 42 -2.13 37.67 19.71
CA GLY A 42 -3.44 37.67 20.36
C GLY A 42 -4.59 37.19 19.44
N ARG A 43 -4.29 36.30 18.47
CA ARG A 43 -5.26 35.81 17.48
C ARG A 43 -5.34 34.30 17.54
N ALA A 44 -6.50 33.74 17.21
CA ALA A 44 -6.65 32.31 17.03
C ALA A 44 -5.85 31.80 15.81
N ALA A 45 -5.34 30.59 15.90
CA ALA A 45 -4.83 29.83 14.77
C ALA A 45 -5.96 28.93 14.23
N VAL A 46 -6.33 29.10 12.96
CA VAL A 46 -7.42 28.35 12.33
C VAL A 46 -6.82 27.27 11.44
N LEU A 47 -7.07 26.00 11.80
CA LEU A 47 -6.52 24.85 11.12
C LEU A 47 -7.61 24.06 10.38
N GLY A 48 -7.37 23.73 9.12
CA GLY A 48 -8.13 22.76 8.38
C GLY A 48 -7.49 21.37 8.51
N LEU A 49 -8.24 20.37 8.96
CA LEU A 49 -7.73 19.05 9.30
C LEU A 49 -8.34 17.96 8.42
N ALA A 50 -7.55 16.94 8.11
CA ALA A 50 -7.94 15.77 7.34
C ALA A 50 -8.01 14.52 8.24
N THR A 51 -8.72 13.50 7.79
CA THR A 51 -8.73 12.17 8.39
C THR A 51 -7.95 11.15 7.55
N GLY A 52 -7.90 9.90 7.97
CA GLY A 52 -7.19 8.81 7.29
C GLY A 52 -5.79 8.53 7.87
N SER A 53 -5.07 7.59 7.25
CA SER A 53 -3.78 7.10 7.76
C SER A 53 -2.63 8.11 7.64
N THR A 54 -2.64 8.94 6.59
CA THR A 54 -1.52 9.85 6.27
C THR A 54 -1.31 10.95 7.34
N PRO A 55 -2.35 11.66 7.86
CA PRO A 55 -2.16 12.71 8.85
C PRO A 55 -1.89 12.19 10.28
N LEU A 56 -2.07 10.90 10.56
CA LEU A 56 -1.86 10.35 11.91
C LEU A 56 -0.47 10.63 12.49
N GLY A 57 0.57 10.57 11.66
CA GLY A 57 1.92 10.91 12.08
C GLY A 57 2.03 12.36 12.57
N VAL A 58 1.41 13.27 11.82
CA VAL A 58 1.35 14.70 12.18
C VAL A 58 0.61 14.90 13.51
N TYR A 59 -0.51 14.21 13.72
CA TYR A 59 -1.27 14.32 14.98
C TYR A 59 -0.48 13.77 16.17
N ARG A 60 0.18 12.62 16.02
CA ARG A 60 1.07 12.08 17.08
C ARG A 60 2.19 13.05 17.44
N GLU A 61 2.79 13.68 16.45
CA GLU A 61 3.86 14.65 16.69
C GLU A 61 3.33 15.95 17.34
N LEU A 62 2.14 16.43 16.95
CA LEU A 62 1.48 17.56 17.63
C LEU A 62 1.16 17.25 19.10
N ILE A 63 0.72 16.02 19.40
CA ILE A 63 0.49 15.56 20.78
C ILE A 63 1.80 15.53 21.57
N ARG A 64 2.89 15.04 20.95
CA ARG A 64 4.23 15.05 21.55
C ARG A 64 4.68 16.48 21.88
N LEU A 65 4.57 17.39 20.91
CA LEU A 65 4.89 18.81 21.08
C LEU A 65 4.06 19.49 22.18
N HIS A 66 2.77 19.09 22.32
CA HIS A 66 1.94 19.56 23.42
C HIS A 66 2.45 19.08 24.79
N ARG A 67 2.72 17.78 24.91
CA ARG A 67 3.09 17.14 26.18
C ARG A 67 4.51 17.46 26.63
N GLU A 68 5.45 17.52 25.69
CA GLU A 68 6.88 17.64 25.96
C GLU A 68 7.40 19.07 25.78
N ASP A 69 6.90 19.81 24.79
CA ASP A 69 7.41 21.13 24.41
C ASP A 69 6.42 22.27 24.75
N GLY A 70 5.33 21.94 25.47
CA GLY A 70 4.35 22.93 25.96
C GLY A 70 3.61 23.68 24.87
N LEU A 71 3.37 23.05 23.70
CA LEU A 71 2.55 23.64 22.64
C LEU A 71 1.11 23.81 23.13
N ASP A 72 0.63 25.06 23.19
CA ASP A 72 -0.68 25.41 23.71
C ASP A 72 -1.71 25.50 22.59
N PHE A 73 -2.78 24.69 22.68
CA PHE A 73 -3.89 24.66 21.71
C PHE A 73 -5.10 25.48 22.18
N SER A 74 -5.05 26.17 23.32
CA SER A 74 -6.19 26.96 23.83
C SER A 74 -6.64 28.07 22.88
N ASN A 75 -5.75 28.55 21.99
CA ASN A 75 -6.04 29.56 20.97
C ASN A 75 -6.25 28.95 19.56
N VAL A 76 -6.51 27.65 19.45
CA VAL A 76 -6.70 26.97 18.16
C VAL A 76 -8.17 26.75 17.90
N VAL A 77 -8.58 26.95 16.65
CA VAL A 77 -9.89 26.57 16.07
C VAL A 77 -9.64 25.60 14.93
N THR A 78 -10.39 24.52 14.86
CA THR A 78 -10.24 23.52 13.80
C THR A 78 -11.50 23.32 12.98
N PHE A 79 -11.31 23.06 11.68
CA PHE A 79 -12.36 22.66 10.75
C PHE A 79 -11.91 21.40 10.03
N ASN A 80 -12.64 20.28 10.22
CA ASN A 80 -12.39 19.06 9.47
C ASN A 80 -13.01 19.13 8.07
N LEU A 81 -12.37 18.44 7.11
CA LEU A 81 -12.78 18.44 5.71
C LEU A 81 -14.16 17.83 5.49
N ASP A 82 -14.47 16.74 6.19
CA ASP A 82 -15.56 15.86 5.79
C ASP A 82 -16.08 14.97 6.92
N GLU A 83 -17.21 14.31 6.66
CA GLU A 83 -17.78 13.20 7.41
C GLU A 83 -18.70 12.39 6.49
N TYR A 84 -18.75 11.08 6.67
CA TYR A 84 -19.72 10.20 6.00
C TYR A 84 -21.17 10.57 6.34
N PHE A 85 -22.08 10.29 5.41
CA PHE A 85 -23.51 10.56 5.60
C PHE A 85 -24.40 9.42 5.08
N PRO A 86 -25.34 8.87 5.88
CA PRO A 86 -25.54 9.19 7.32
C PRO A 86 -24.44 8.57 8.20
N MET A 87 -24.04 9.25 9.29
CA MET A 87 -23.04 8.75 10.22
C MET A 87 -23.29 9.25 11.64
N ARG A 88 -23.37 8.35 12.63
CA ARG A 88 -23.47 8.73 14.04
C ARG A 88 -22.09 9.07 14.60
N PRO A 89 -21.93 10.15 15.39
CA PRO A 89 -20.64 10.57 15.93
C PRO A 89 -19.90 9.52 16.79
N GLY A 90 -20.65 8.57 17.39
CA GLY A 90 -20.09 7.49 18.19
C GLY A 90 -19.70 6.24 17.39
N SER A 91 -20.01 6.16 16.10
CA SER A 91 -19.61 5.05 15.25
C SER A 91 -18.08 4.93 15.16
N ILE A 92 -17.57 3.69 15.10
CA ILE A 92 -16.14 3.43 14.91
C ILE A 92 -15.60 3.97 13.57
N HIS A 93 -16.49 4.21 12.61
CA HIS A 93 -16.16 4.72 11.27
C HIS A 93 -16.31 6.24 11.15
N SER A 94 -16.88 6.91 12.20
CA SER A 94 -17.09 8.35 12.17
C SER A 94 -15.77 9.11 12.24
N TYR A 95 -15.62 10.11 11.38
CA TYR A 95 -14.48 11.04 11.44
C TYR A 95 -14.53 11.92 12.69
N HIS A 96 -15.73 12.15 13.24
CA HIS A 96 -15.85 12.77 14.55
C HIS A 96 -15.13 11.94 15.62
N ARG A 97 -15.45 10.65 15.77
CA ARG A 97 -14.77 9.76 16.72
C ARG A 97 -13.27 9.66 16.43
N TYR A 98 -12.90 9.50 15.16
CA TYR A 98 -11.49 9.46 14.74
C TYR A 98 -10.69 10.67 15.25
N MET A 99 -11.21 11.89 15.11
CA MET A 99 -10.51 13.09 15.53
C MET A 99 -10.36 13.20 17.04
N TRP A 100 -11.39 12.80 17.81
CA TRP A 100 -11.30 12.76 19.26
C TRP A 100 -10.26 11.76 19.73
N GLU A 101 -10.29 10.52 19.23
CA GLU A 101 -9.35 9.47 19.62
C GLU A 101 -7.90 9.74 19.20
N ASN A 102 -7.67 10.44 18.09
CA ASN A 102 -6.31 10.59 17.54
C ASN A 102 -5.69 11.97 17.76
N LEU A 103 -6.44 12.97 18.21
CA LEU A 103 -5.91 14.31 18.45
C LEU A 103 -6.57 15.01 19.64
N PHE A 104 -7.88 15.27 19.59
CA PHE A 104 -8.52 16.25 20.46
C PHE A 104 -8.53 15.85 21.94
N ASP A 105 -8.70 14.58 22.29
CA ASP A 105 -8.63 14.09 23.68
C ASP A 105 -7.21 14.13 24.29
N HIS A 106 -6.19 14.42 23.46
CA HIS A 106 -4.79 14.40 23.88
C HIS A 106 -4.15 15.79 24.00
N ILE A 107 -4.88 16.86 23.67
CA ILE A 107 -4.42 18.26 23.68
C ILE A 107 -5.43 19.15 24.40
N ASN A 108 -5.04 20.38 24.73
CA ASN A 108 -5.89 21.31 25.49
C ASN A 108 -6.75 22.24 24.60
N ILE A 109 -7.22 21.75 23.46
CA ILE A 109 -8.13 22.51 22.59
C ILE A 109 -9.53 22.60 23.22
N PRO A 110 -10.19 23.81 23.24
CA PRO A 110 -11.57 23.92 23.68
C PRO A 110 -12.52 23.15 22.76
N ARG A 111 -13.47 22.38 23.30
CA ARG A 111 -14.41 21.56 22.53
C ARG A 111 -15.22 22.37 21.53
N GLU A 112 -15.64 23.55 21.90
CA GLU A 112 -16.39 24.51 21.08
C GLU A 112 -15.61 25.00 19.86
N ASN A 113 -14.29 24.86 19.87
CA ASN A 113 -13.42 25.23 18.77
C ASN A 113 -13.18 24.09 17.76
N CYS A 114 -13.69 22.88 18.02
CA CYS A 114 -13.55 21.72 17.15
C CYS A 114 -14.79 21.60 16.26
N HIS A 115 -14.66 21.90 14.97
CA HIS A 115 -15.75 21.84 14.02
C HIS A 115 -15.56 20.69 13.04
N ILE A 116 -16.48 19.74 13.06
CA ILE A 116 -16.54 18.59 12.14
C ILE A 116 -17.92 18.58 11.50
N PRO A 117 -18.07 18.33 10.18
CA PRO A 117 -19.38 18.19 9.56
C PRO A 117 -20.21 17.10 10.29
N ARG A 118 -21.51 17.34 10.44
CA ARG A 118 -22.39 16.43 11.17
C ARG A 118 -23.04 15.43 10.22
N GLY A 119 -22.66 14.15 10.37
CA GLY A 119 -23.27 13.06 9.62
C GLY A 119 -24.59 12.52 10.18
N ASP A 120 -25.02 12.99 11.37
CA ASP A 120 -26.20 12.50 12.09
C ASP A 120 -27.46 13.37 11.91
N LEU A 121 -27.42 14.30 10.94
CA LEU A 121 -28.55 15.19 10.64
C LEU A 121 -29.63 14.52 9.80
N ALA A 122 -30.87 15.04 9.90
CA ALA A 122 -31.86 14.77 8.88
C ALA A 122 -31.44 15.41 7.55
N GLU A 123 -31.74 14.75 6.42
CA GLU A 123 -31.21 15.13 5.10
C GLU A 123 -31.65 16.57 4.69
N ASP A 124 -32.87 16.99 5.06
CA ASP A 124 -33.40 18.34 4.82
C ASP A 124 -32.66 19.44 5.59
N LEU A 125 -31.89 19.11 6.61
CA LEU A 125 -31.08 20.06 7.37
C LEU A 125 -29.63 20.18 6.87
N VAL A 126 -29.19 19.30 5.98
CA VAL A 126 -27.78 19.23 5.56
C VAL A 126 -27.35 20.49 4.83
N GLU A 127 -28.16 21.04 3.93
CA GLU A 127 -27.82 22.25 3.19
C GLU A 127 -27.64 23.46 4.14
N VAL A 128 -28.55 23.60 5.11
CA VAL A 128 -28.46 24.66 6.13
C VAL A 128 -27.22 24.49 6.99
N HIS A 129 -26.87 23.24 7.34
CA HIS A 129 -25.66 22.93 8.08
C HIS A 129 -24.39 23.26 7.28
N CYS A 130 -24.34 22.92 6.00
CA CYS A 130 -23.21 23.24 5.13
C CYS A 130 -23.01 24.77 5.01
N ALA A 131 -24.10 25.53 4.84
CA ALA A 131 -24.05 26.99 4.82
C ALA A 131 -23.59 27.57 6.16
N ASP A 132 -24.00 27.01 7.29
CA ASP A 132 -23.53 27.39 8.62
C ASP A 132 -22.03 27.09 8.82
N PHE A 133 -21.58 25.95 8.34
CA PHE A 133 -20.17 25.55 8.40
C PHE A 133 -19.28 26.56 7.67
N GLU A 134 -19.65 26.98 6.45
CA GLU A 134 -18.98 28.04 5.69
C GLU A 134 -18.97 29.39 6.45
N ARG A 135 -20.11 29.77 7.07
CA ARG A 135 -20.18 31.00 7.86
C ARG A 135 -19.24 30.96 9.08
N ARG A 136 -19.11 29.80 9.75
CA ARG A 136 -18.18 29.62 10.88
C ARG A 136 -16.73 29.78 10.45
N ILE A 137 -16.34 29.21 9.30
CA ILE A 137 -15.00 29.39 8.73
C ILE A 137 -14.74 30.90 8.49
N GLN A 138 -15.67 31.61 7.89
CA GLN A 138 -15.55 33.05 7.65
C GLN A 138 -15.48 33.85 8.96
N ALA A 139 -16.32 33.51 9.96
CA ALA A 139 -16.34 34.18 11.25
C ALA A 139 -15.04 33.96 12.04
N ALA A 140 -14.39 32.79 11.87
CA ALA A 140 -13.06 32.52 12.43
C ALA A 140 -11.94 33.28 11.70
N GLY A 141 -12.25 33.98 10.62
CA GLY A 141 -11.29 34.74 9.81
C GLY A 141 -10.65 33.92 8.68
N GLY A 142 -11.23 32.79 8.31
CA GLY A 142 -10.73 31.85 7.29
C GLY A 142 -9.62 30.94 7.80
N ILE A 143 -9.36 29.86 7.08
CA ILE A 143 -8.38 28.84 7.44
C ILE A 143 -6.95 29.37 7.21
N ASP A 144 -6.10 29.27 8.24
CA ASP A 144 -4.68 29.67 8.15
C ASP A 144 -3.83 28.62 7.45
N LEU A 145 -4.04 27.34 7.78
CA LEU A 145 -3.33 26.20 7.18
C LEU A 145 -4.30 25.02 7.07
N GLN A 146 -4.46 24.53 5.84
CA GLN A 146 -5.24 23.34 5.51
C GLN A 146 -4.33 22.16 5.26
N ILE A 147 -4.54 21.06 5.98
CA ILE A 147 -3.90 19.76 5.69
C ILE A 147 -4.83 18.96 4.79
N LEU A 148 -4.27 18.30 3.79
CA LEU A 148 -4.96 17.42 2.85
C LEU A 148 -4.24 16.09 2.76
N GLY A 149 -5.01 14.99 2.63
CA GLY A 149 -4.57 13.78 1.97
C GLY A 149 -4.98 13.78 0.51
N ILE A 150 -4.61 12.75 -0.24
CA ILE A 150 -5.05 12.53 -1.61
C ILE A 150 -5.62 11.12 -1.77
N GLY A 151 -6.83 11.03 -2.32
CA GLY A 151 -7.42 9.76 -2.71
C GLY A 151 -6.84 9.23 -4.03
N ARG A 152 -7.08 7.95 -4.34
CA ARG A 152 -6.58 7.34 -5.58
C ARG A 152 -7.20 7.90 -6.85
N SER A 153 -8.43 8.40 -6.77
CA SER A 153 -9.09 9.14 -7.84
C SER A 153 -8.54 10.58 -8.01
N GLY A 154 -7.67 11.03 -7.08
CA GLY A 154 -7.17 12.40 -7.03
C GLY A 154 -8.10 13.37 -6.31
N HIS A 155 -9.05 12.85 -5.55
CA HIS A 155 -9.89 13.68 -4.69
C HIS A 155 -9.12 14.25 -3.50
N ILE A 156 -9.52 15.41 -3.04
CA ILE A 156 -9.09 16.11 -1.81
C ILE A 156 -10.33 16.37 -0.95
N GLY A 157 -10.32 15.95 0.34
CA GLY A 157 -11.56 15.66 1.03
C GLY A 157 -12.34 14.63 0.21
N PHE A 158 -13.65 14.66 0.19
CA PHE A 158 -14.45 13.87 -0.76
C PHE A 158 -14.83 14.62 -2.04
N ASN A 159 -13.99 15.58 -2.51
CA ASN A 159 -14.23 16.21 -3.81
C ASN A 159 -13.89 15.23 -4.94
N GLU A 160 -14.84 14.36 -5.25
CA GLU A 160 -14.75 13.29 -6.25
C GLU A 160 -14.55 13.81 -7.68
N PRO A 161 -14.13 12.97 -8.65
CA PRO A 161 -14.03 13.32 -10.05
C PRO A 161 -15.29 14.04 -10.56
N GLY A 162 -15.09 15.16 -11.24
CA GLY A 162 -16.17 16.06 -11.67
C GLY A 162 -16.49 17.20 -10.69
N SER A 163 -15.87 17.23 -9.50
CA SER A 163 -16.01 18.39 -8.60
C SER A 163 -15.40 19.63 -9.21
N VAL A 164 -16.21 20.70 -9.28
CA VAL A 164 -15.79 21.95 -9.90
C VAL A 164 -15.01 22.83 -8.92
N ARG A 165 -14.17 23.71 -9.48
CA ARG A 165 -13.30 24.62 -8.71
C ARG A 165 -14.06 25.48 -7.71
N ASP A 166 -15.26 25.92 -8.05
CA ASP A 166 -16.06 26.87 -7.25
C ASP A 166 -17.02 26.16 -6.27
N SER A 167 -16.88 24.84 -6.10
CA SER A 167 -17.71 24.08 -5.16
C SER A 167 -17.46 24.51 -3.72
N ARG A 168 -18.54 24.59 -2.95
CA ARG A 168 -18.57 24.88 -1.51
C ARG A 168 -18.87 23.61 -0.72
N THR A 169 -18.89 23.72 0.61
CA THR A 169 -19.26 22.62 1.49
C THR A 169 -20.64 22.09 1.12
N ARG A 170 -20.77 20.78 0.90
CA ARG A 170 -21.98 20.16 0.37
C ARG A 170 -22.07 18.68 0.68
N LEU A 171 -23.27 18.12 0.59
CA LEU A 171 -23.51 16.69 0.47
C LEU A 171 -23.22 16.24 -0.96
N LEU A 172 -22.59 15.07 -1.10
CA LEU A 172 -22.34 14.45 -2.40
C LEU A 172 -22.39 12.93 -2.31
N TYR A 173 -22.52 12.28 -3.47
CA TYR A 173 -22.35 10.83 -3.58
C TYR A 173 -20.88 10.49 -3.74
N LEU A 174 -20.46 9.43 -3.03
CA LEU A 174 -19.10 8.89 -3.14
C LEU A 174 -18.95 8.10 -4.45
N ASP A 175 -17.79 8.25 -5.08
CA ASP A 175 -17.40 7.46 -6.23
C ASP A 175 -17.26 5.98 -5.87
N THR A 176 -17.49 5.10 -6.84
CA THR A 176 -17.35 3.65 -6.65
C THR A 176 -15.93 3.26 -6.23
N VAL A 177 -14.90 3.95 -6.74
CA VAL A 177 -13.51 3.72 -6.35
C VAL A 177 -13.30 4.08 -4.88
N THR A 178 -13.85 5.22 -4.43
CA THR A 178 -13.75 5.67 -3.03
C THR A 178 -14.48 4.71 -2.09
N ARG A 179 -15.66 4.22 -2.47
CA ARG A 179 -16.39 3.23 -1.68
C ARG A 179 -15.67 1.89 -1.62
N ALA A 180 -15.13 1.42 -2.74
CA ALA A 180 -14.31 0.22 -2.79
C ALA A 180 -13.03 0.34 -1.95
N ASP A 181 -12.37 1.51 -1.94
CA ASP A 181 -11.19 1.77 -1.10
C ASP A 181 -11.54 1.75 0.40
N ALA A 182 -12.74 2.21 0.77
CA ALA A 182 -13.22 2.20 2.16
C ALA A 182 -13.83 0.86 2.60
N ALA A 183 -14.12 -0.04 1.67
CA ALA A 183 -14.85 -1.28 1.94
C ALA A 183 -14.23 -2.12 3.07
N ALA A 184 -12.89 -2.20 3.12
CA ALA A 184 -12.20 -2.93 4.17
C ALA A 184 -12.43 -2.30 5.56
N ASP A 185 -12.41 -0.97 5.65
CA ASP A 185 -12.64 -0.26 6.91
C ASP A 185 -14.08 -0.43 7.41
N PHE A 186 -15.04 -0.65 6.50
CA PHE A 186 -16.46 -0.84 6.80
C PHE A 186 -16.91 -2.32 6.81
N PHE A 187 -15.98 -3.28 6.72
CA PHE A 187 -16.29 -4.72 6.67
C PHE A 187 -17.23 -5.12 5.52
N GLY A 188 -17.14 -4.43 4.39
CA GLY A 188 -17.90 -4.64 3.16
C GLY A 188 -18.29 -3.34 2.48
N GLU A 189 -18.29 -3.31 1.14
CA GLU A 189 -18.64 -2.12 0.36
C GLU A 189 -20.11 -1.71 0.56
N GLU A 190 -20.99 -2.68 0.81
CA GLU A 190 -22.41 -2.47 1.12
C GLU A 190 -22.62 -1.68 2.42
N ASN A 191 -21.66 -1.72 3.34
CA ASN A 191 -21.70 -1.01 4.62
C ASN A 191 -21.13 0.42 4.52
N VAL A 192 -20.44 0.75 3.43
CA VAL A 192 -19.90 2.10 3.22
C VAL A 192 -21.06 3.05 2.90
N PRO A 193 -21.24 4.15 3.65
CA PRO A 193 -22.27 5.14 3.33
C PRO A 193 -22.12 5.63 1.88
N PRO A 194 -23.21 5.76 1.12
CA PRO A 194 -23.15 6.17 -0.28
C PRO A 194 -22.84 7.65 -0.46
N GLN A 195 -22.93 8.45 0.61
CA GLN A 195 -22.80 9.90 0.59
C GLN A 195 -21.82 10.38 1.66
N ALA A 196 -21.35 11.60 1.49
CA ALA A 196 -20.56 12.32 2.47
C ALA A 196 -20.81 13.83 2.41
N ILE A 197 -20.63 14.51 3.54
CA ILE A 197 -20.55 15.97 3.58
C ILE A 197 -19.08 16.34 3.50
N THR A 198 -18.70 17.19 2.54
CA THR A 198 -17.31 17.60 2.36
C THR A 198 -17.16 19.09 2.10
N MET A 199 -16.08 19.65 2.64
CA MET A 199 -15.61 20.99 2.30
C MET A 199 -15.32 21.06 0.80
N GLY A 200 -15.84 22.07 0.11
CA GLY A 200 -15.68 22.21 -1.33
C GLY A 200 -14.27 22.67 -1.74
N VAL A 201 -13.96 22.50 -3.03
CA VAL A 201 -12.66 22.92 -3.59
C VAL A 201 -12.39 24.40 -3.36
N ALA A 202 -13.40 25.29 -3.58
CA ALA A 202 -13.24 26.72 -3.37
C ALA A 202 -12.90 27.04 -1.91
N THR A 203 -13.56 26.39 -0.96
CA THR A 203 -13.32 26.58 0.48
C THR A 203 -11.90 26.17 0.86
N ILE A 204 -11.40 25.04 0.30
CA ILE A 204 -10.02 24.59 0.47
C ILE A 204 -9.04 25.61 -0.11
N LEU A 205 -9.29 26.10 -1.34
CA LEU A 205 -8.42 27.07 -2.02
C LEU A 205 -8.42 28.47 -1.38
N GLU A 206 -9.37 28.80 -0.53
CA GLU A 206 -9.42 30.05 0.24
C GLU A 206 -8.53 30.00 1.50
N ALA A 207 -7.99 28.84 1.88
CA ALA A 207 -7.01 28.73 2.96
C ALA A 207 -5.76 29.56 2.63
N ARG A 208 -5.08 30.13 3.64
CA ARG A 208 -3.86 30.93 3.40
C ARG A 208 -2.67 30.08 3.01
N GLU A 209 -2.62 28.87 3.51
CA GLU A 209 -1.60 27.85 3.19
C GLU A 209 -2.27 26.49 3.04
N VAL A 210 -1.85 25.70 2.06
CA VAL A 210 -2.34 24.33 1.86
C VAL A 210 -1.17 23.37 1.84
N ILE A 211 -1.25 22.29 2.61
CA ILE A 211 -0.29 21.21 2.64
C ILE A 211 -0.98 19.92 2.21
N LEU A 212 -0.55 19.37 1.08
CA LEU A 212 -0.97 18.05 0.63
C LEU A 212 0.06 17.02 1.05
N LEU A 213 -0.39 15.96 1.72
CA LEU A 213 0.44 14.84 2.17
C LEU A 213 0.13 13.59 1.34
N ALA A 214 1.18 12.94 0.83
CA ALA A 214 1.03 11.63 0.22
C ALA A 214 2.24 10.76 0.52
N THR A 215 2.00 9.51 0.92
CA THR A 215 3.04 8.53 1.23
C THR A 215 2.69 7.18 0.63
N GLY A 216 3.72 6.44 0.23
CA GLY A 216 3.59 5.11 -0.35
C GLY A 216 3.43 5.10 -1.86
N GLU A 217 3.93 4.03 -2.45
CA GLU A 217 4.02 3.80 -3.90
C GLU A 217 2.65 3.81 -4.59
N HIS A 218 1.58 3.35 -3.89
CA HIS A 218 0.20 3.37 -4.41
C HIS A 218 -0.34 4.79 -4.70
N LYS A 219 0.38 5.84 -4.26
CA LYS A 219 0.04 7.25 -4.56
C LYS A 219 0.87 7.83 -5.71
N ALA A 220 1.92 7.14 -6.19
CA ALA A 220 2.87 7.71 -7.14
C ALA A 220 2.20 8.22 -8.43
N GLU A 221 1.34 7.41 -9.05
CA GLU A 221 0.64 7.80 -10.27
C GLU A 221 -0.25 9.03 -10.07
N ILE A 222 -1.08 9.02 -9.02
CA ILE A 222 -2.01 10.14 -8.79
C ILE A 222 -1.27 11.41 -8.36
N VAL A 223 -0.15 11.29 -7.64
CA VAL A 223 0.74 12.40 -7.31
C VAL A 223 1.33 12.99 -8.60
N HIS A 224 1.87 12.17 -9.50
CA HIS A 224 2.37 12.63 -10.79
C HIS A 224 1.29 13.40 -11.57
N ARG A 225 0.09 12.84 -11.70
CA ARG A 225 -1.05 13.50 -12.37
C ARG A 225 -1.44 14.81 -11.70
N SER A 226 -1.40 14.88 -10.37
CA SER A 226 -1.78 16.07 -9.60
C SER A 226 -0.74 17.18 -9.67
N VAL A 227 0.55 16.82 -9.73
CA VAL A 227 1.68 17.76 -9.66
C VAL A 227 2.10 18.25 -11.04
N GLU A 228 2.17 17.35 -12.04
CA GLU A 228 2.69 17.63 -13.39
C GLU A 228 1.59 17.69 -14.46
N GLY A 229 0.42 17.09 -14.19
CA GLY A 229 -0.70 17.04 -15.12
C GLY A 229 -1.36 18.40 -15.34
N GLN A 230 -2.32 18.45 -16.28
CA GLN A 230 -3.15 19.63 -16.50
C GLN A 230 -4.20 19.75 -15.38
N VAL A 231 -4.58 21.00 -15.08
CA VAL A 231 -5.68 21.25 -14.15
C VAL A 231 -6.99 20.77 -14.75
N HIS A 232 -7.63 19.80 -14.10
CA HIS A 232 -8.87 19.20 -14.58
C HIS A 232 -9.72 18.70 -13.43
N ALA A 233 -11.06 18.79 -13.58
CA ALA A 233 -12.03 18.38 -12.56
C ALA A 233 -12.01 16.86 -12.25
N ASP A 234 -11.53 16.03 -13.17
CA ASP A 234 -11.38 14.58 -12.94
C ASP A 234 -10.31 14.25 -11.89
N VAL A 235 -9.43 15.21 -11.58
CA VAL A 235 -8.41 15.11 -10.54
C VAL A 235 -8.43 16.39 -9.73
N ALA A 236 -9.29 16.45 -8.72
CA ALA A 236 -9.53 17.67 -7.94
C ALA A 236 -8.24 18.23 -7.30
N ALA A 237 -7.28 17.38 -6.94
CA ALA A 237 -5.98 17.83 -6.42
C ALA A 237 -5.21 18.72 -7.39
N THR A 238 -5.47 18.66 -8.71
CA THR A 238 -4.81 19.54 -9.70
C THR A 238 -5.16 21.02 -9.50
N PHE A 239 -6.31 21.35 -8.90
CA PHE A 239 -6.66 22.72 -8.59
C PHE A 239 -5.67 23.39 -7.62
N LEU A 240 -4.94 22.61 -6.81
CA LEU A 240 -3.91 23.12 -5.91
C LEU A 240 -2.74 23.78 -6.66
N GLN A 241 -2.53 23.47 -7.94
CA GLN A 241 -1.53 24.15 -8.79
C GLN A 241 -1.82 25.65 -8.93
N GLN A 242 -3.07 26.08 -8.72
CA GLN A 242 -3.49 27.48 -8.80
C GLN A 242 -3.44 28.20 -7.45
N HIS A 243 -3.10 27.50 -6.36
CA HIS A 243 -3.02 28.09 -5.03
C HIS A 243 -1.63 28.71 -4.79
N PRO A 244 -1.55 29.97 -4.33
CA PRO A 244 -0.27 30.70 -4.23
C PRO A 244 0.69 30.15 -3.16
N ALA A 245 0.18 29.40 -2.18
CA ALA A 245 0.95 28.86 -1.04
C ALA A 245 0.60 27.39 -0.75
N ALA A 246 0.42 26.59 -1.81
CA ALA A 246 0.28 25.15 -1.67
C ALA A 246 1.65 24.45 -1.79
N THR A 247 1.84 23.38 -1.01
CA THR A 247 3.04 22.54 -1.06
C THR A 247 2.65 21.07 -0.90
N VAL A 248 3.26 20.21 -1.69
CA VAL A 248 3.08 18.77 -1.61
C VAL A 248 4.26 18.15 -0.89
N TYR A 249 3.99 17.33 0.15
CA TYR A 249 4.99 16.59 0.91
C TYR A 249 4.85 15.10 0.61
N LEU A 250 5.95 14.50 0.18
CA LEU A 250 6.03 13.13 -0.30
C LEU A 250 7.13 12.37 0.40
N ASP A 251 6.95 11.06 0.57
CA ASP A 251 8.06 10.14 0.73
C ASP A 251 8.64 9.73 -0.66
N PRO A 252 9.80 9.06 -0.72
CA PRO A 252 10.39 8.65 -1.98
C PRO A 252 9.47 7.75 -2.81
N ALA A 253 8.68 6.88 -2.18
CA ALA A 253 7.77 5.97 -2.85
C ALA A 253 6.61 6.71 -3.55
N ALA A 254 5.97 7.69 -2.86
CA ALA A 254 4.93 8.51 -3.48
C ALA A 254 5.45 9.46 -4.57
N ALA A 255 6.75 9.76 -4.57
CA ALA A 255 7.40 10.63 -5.55
C ALA A 255 7.93 9.88 -6.79
N GLU A 256 7.89 8.56 -6.80
CA GLU A 256 8.59 7.70 -7.77
C GLU A 256 8.25 8.04 -9.23
N ASP A 257 7.00 8.36 -9.53
CA ASP A 257 6.54 8.68 -10.88
C ASP A 257 6.80 10.12 -11.33
N LEU A 258 7.28 11.00 -10.44
CA LEU A 258 7.64 12.36 -10.84
C LEU A 258 8.77 12.34 -11.90
N THR A 259 8.65 13.18 -12.92
CA THR A 259 9.62 13.23 -14.03
C THR A 259 11.06 13.39 -13.53
N ARG A 260 11.30 14.22 -12.53
CA ARG A 260 12.64 14.42 -11.96
C ARG A 260 13.22 13.22 -11.22
N ILE A 261 12.39 12.24 -10.87
CA ILE A 261 12.77 10.98 -10.21
C ILE A 261 12.88 9.86 -11.26
N ARG A 262 11.80 9.64 -12.02
CA ARG A 262 11.68 8.51 -12.97
C ARG A 262 12.50 8.69 -14.25
N THR A 263 12.53 9.91 -14.78
CA THR A 263 13.23 10.25 -16.04
C THR A 263 13.98 11.57 -15.90
N PRO A 264 14.94 11.66 -14.93
CA PRO A 264 15.58 12.92 -14.56
C PRO A 264 16.31 13.60 -15.73
N TRP A 265 16.82 12.84 -16.70
CA TRP A 265 17.49 13.37 -17.90
C TRP A 265 16.61 14.25 -18.79
N LEU A 266 15.28 14.25 -18.59
CA LEU A 266 14.37 15.12 -19.32
C LEU A 266 14.27 16.55 -18.73
N VAL A 267 14.74 16.74 -17.48
CA VAL A 267 14.52 18.00 -16.72
C VAL A 267 15.75 18.53 -16.01
N GLN A 268 16.83 17.75 -15.91
CA GLN A 268 18.07 18.15 -15.22
C GLN A 268 19.29 17.39 -15.76
N GLU A 269 20.50 17.87 -15.43
CA GLU A 269 21.71 17.07 -15.58
C GLU A 269 21.70 15.92 -14.59
N VAL A 270 22.24 14.78 -15.00
CA VAL A 270 22.24 13.56 -14.20
C VAL A 270 23.63 12.97 -14.04
N ASP A 271 23.91 12.46 -12.84
CA ASP A 271 25.05 11.59 -12.58
C ASP A 271 24.66 10.15 -12.92
N TRP A 272 25.19 9.65 -14.03
CA TRP A 272 24.84 8.34 -14.55
C TRP A 272 25.36 7.21 -13.65
N THR A 273 24.45 6.46 -13.05
CA THR A 273 24.69 5.20 -12.37
C THR A 273 24.29 4.04 -13.27
N ALA A 274 24.81 2.83 -13.05
CA ALA A 274 24.44 1.64 -13.84
C ALA A 274 22.93 1.38 -13.86
N ARG A 275 22.23 1.64 -12.75
CA ARG A 275 20.76 1.55 -12.68
C ARG A 275 20.12 2.61 -13.60
N LEU A 276 20.50 3.86 -13.47
CA LEU A 276 19.91 4.96 -14.23
C LEU A 276 20.19 4.81 -15.74
N GLU A 277 21.36 4.29 -16.12
CA GLU A 277 21.68 3.91 -17.50
C GLU A 277 20.71 2.85 -18.03
N THR A 278 20.48 1.79 -17.23
CA THR A 278 19.52 0.73 -17.58
C THR A 278 18.10 1.28 -17.71
N ASP A 279 17.64 2.10 -16.76
CA ASP A 279 16.31 2.74 -16.80
C ASP A 279 16.16 3.63 -18.06
N ALA A 280 17.17 4.41 -18.40
CA ALA A 280 17.15 5.28 -19.57
C ALA A 280 17.11 4.49 -20.90
N VAL A 281 17.84 3.39 -21.00
CA VAL A 281 17.82 2.53 -22.20
C VAL A 281 16.47 1.83 -22.36
N ILE A 282 15.91 1.29 -21.26
CA ILE A 282 14.57 0.68 -21.24
C ILE A 282 13.52 1.72 -21.65
N TRP A 283 13.58 2.92 -21.03
CA TRP A 283 12.67 4.01 -21.36
C TRP A 283 12.76 4.40 -22.84
N LEU A 284 13.98 4.58 -23.39
CA LEU A 284 14.19 4.93 -24.78
C LEU A 284 13.68 3.86 -25.74
N SER A 285 13.93 2.58 -25.43
CA SER A 285 13.41 1.45 -26.21
C SER A 285 11.88 1.51 -26.29
N ARG A 286 11.20 1.76 -25.17
CA ARG A 286 9.74 1.91 -25.12
C ARG A 286 9.23 3.14 -25.88
N GLN A 287 9.93 4.30 -25.78
CA GLN A 287 9.55 5.51 -26.50
C GLN A 287 9.65 5.36 -28.01
N THR A 288 10.66 4.64 -28.47
CA THR A 288 10.92 4.46 -29.91
C THR A 288 10.24 3.23 -30.48
N GLY A 289 9.77 2.30 -29.63
CA GLY A 289 9.26 0.99 -30.05
C GLY A 289 10.35 0.07 -30.65
N LYS A 290 11.64 0.37 -30.42
CA LYS A 290 12.76 -0.41 -30.94
C LYS A 290 13.32 -1.33 -29.86
N PRO A 291 13.68 -2.59 -30.19
CA PRO A 291 14.48 -3.44 -29.31
C PRO A 291 15.80 -2.75 -28.90
N ILE A 292 16.30 -3.04 -27.69
CA ILE A 292 17.50 -2.39 -27.14
C ILE A 292 18.69 -2.41 -28.12
N LEU A 293 18.98 -3.58 -28.71
CA LEU A 293 20.12 -3.73 -29.63
C LEU A 293 19.95 -2.98 -30.97
N HIS A 294 18.76 -2.46 -31.27
CA HIS A 294 18.48 -1.67 -32.47
C HIS A 294 18.44 -0.16 -32.22
N LEU A 295 18.69 0.29 -30.98
CA LEU A 295 18.78 1.71 -30.67
C LEU A 295 20.08 2.29 -31.26
N ALA A 296 19.97 3.40 -31.99
CA ALA A 296 21.08 4.10 -32.61
C ALA A 296 21.44 5.39 -31.85
N ASN A 297 22.61 5.95 -32.11
CA ASN A 297 23.06 7.21 -31.52
C ASN A 297 22.05 8.37 -31.71
N GLU A 298 21.35 8.37 -32.84
CA GLU A 298 20.33 9.36 -33.19
C GLU A 298 19.13 9.28 -32.29
N ASP A 299 18.71 8.06 -31.88
CA ASP A 299 17.57 7.84 -30.95
C ASP A 299 17.88 8.49 -29.60
N TYR A 300 19.07 8.28 -29.06
CA TYR A 300 19.51 8.88 -27.80
C TYR A 300 19.57 10.41 -27.87
N ARG A 301 20.14 10.97 -28.98
CA ARG A 301 20.22 12.41 -29.15
C ARG A 301 18.87 13.08 -29.27
N ALA A 302 17.95 12.45 -30.00
CA ALA A 302 16.57 12.94 -30.17
C ALA A 302 15.78 12.97 -28.87
N HIS A 303 16.19 12.19 -27.85
CA HIS A 303 15.46 12.01 -26.59
C HIS A 303 16.24 12.51 -25.35
N HIS A 304 17.11 13.54 -25.52
CA HIS A 304 17.85 14.19 -24.44
C HIS A 304 18.87 13.28 -23.71
N LEU A 305 19.29 12.18 -24.32
CA LEU A 305 20.26 11.22 -23.78
C LEU A 305 21.66 11.33 -24.41
N ALA A 306 21.99 12.46 -24.99
CA ALA A 306 23.29 12.67 -25.64
C ALA A 306 24.48 12.51 -24.68
N SER A 307 24.33 12.94 -23.41
CA SER A 307 25.38 12.79 -22.37
C SER A 307 25.65 11.33 -22.04
N LEU A 308 24.60 10.48 -22.02
CA LEU A 308 24.74 9.05 -21.80
C LEU A 308 25.55 8.37 -22.90
N VAL A 309 25.22 8.64 -24.18
CA VAL A 309 25.98 8.09 -25.31
C VAL A 309 27.43 8.59 -25.32
N ALA A 310 27.66 9.88 -25.02
CA ALA A 310 29.01 10.42 -24.96
C ALA A 310 29.89 9.69 -23.92
N ARG A 311 29.34 9.27 -22.80
CA ARG A 311 30.02 8.47 -21.76
C ARG A 311 30.50 7.11 -22.29
N HIS A 312 29.70 6.46 -23.14
CA HIS A 312 29.97 5.14 -23.71
C HIS A 312 30.56 5.18 -25.12
N ARG A 313 30.86 6.38 -25.64
CA ARG A 313 31.37 6.66 -27.01
C ARG A 313 30.37 6.40 -28.12
N SER A 314 29.51 5.38 -27.99
CA SER A 314 28.41 5.07 -28.91
C SER A 314 27.31 4.30 -28.22
N ALA A 315 26.15 4.17 -28.86
CA ALA A 315 24.99 3.41 -28.37
C ALA A 315 25.25 1.90 -28.29
N GLU A 316 26.07 1.34 -29.21
CA GLU A 316 26.24 -0.12 -29.34
C GLU A 316 26.80 -0.79 -28.09
N PRO A 317 27.94 -0.33 -27.47
CA PRO A 317 28.41 -0.93 -26.22
C PRO A 317 27.40 -0.80 -25.07
N LEU A 318 26.78 0.38 -24.91
CA LEU A 318 25.77 0.62 -23.90
C LEU A 318 24.58 -0.33 -24.04
N ASN A 319 24.05 -0.47 -25.26
CA ASN A 319 22.94 -1.37 -25.58
C ASN A 319 23.30 -2.82 -25.24
N GLY A 320 24.52 -3.26 -25.62
CA GLY A 320 25.02 -4.60 -25.34
C GLY A 320 25.15 -4.87 -23.84
N ASP A 321 25.68 -3.92 -23.08
CA ASP A 321 25.84 -4.05 -21.62
C ASP A 321 24.49 -4.14 -20.91
N VAL A 322 23.53 -3.28 -21.26
CA VAL A 322 22.18 -3.31 -20.67
C VAL A 322 21.45 -4.59 -21.05
N PHE A 323 21.51 -4.99 -22.33
CA PHE A 323 20.88 -6.23 -22.80
C PHE A 323 21.42 -7.46 -22.08
N ASN A 324 22.76 -7.57 -21.95
CA ASN A 324 23.42 -8.67 -21.25
C ASN A 324 23.08 -8.68 -19.75
N THR A 325 22.98 -7.50 -19.13
CA THR A 325 22.56 -7.35 -17.73
C THR A 325 21.15 -7.89 -17.53
N LEU A 326 20.20 -7.57 -18.40
CA LEU A 326 18.82 -8.06 -18.31
C LEU A 326 18.73 -9.57 -18.55
N ILE A 327 19.46 -10.11 -19.54
CA ILE A 327 19.51 -11.58 -19.78
C ILE A 327 20.09 -12.32 -18.58
N ALA A 328 21.12 -11.79 -17.94
CA ALA A 328 21.76 -12.44 -16.79
C ALA A 328 20.82 -12.60 -15.59
N LYS A 329 19.81 -11.70 -15.46
CA LYS A 329 18.77 -11.78 -14.41
C LYS A 329 17.80 -12.94 -14.61
N ILE A 330 17.62 -13.44 -15.84
CA ILE A 330 16.64 -14.49 -16.16
C ILE A 330 17.16 -15.84 -15.72
N ARG A 331 16.46 -16.49 -14.75
CA ARG A 331 16.83 -17.79 -14.20
C ARG A 331 15.71 -18.81 -14.38
N GLY A 332 15.92 -19.75 -15.29
CA GLY A 332 15.08 -20.94 -15.39
C GLY A 332 15.31 -21.92 -14.22
N LYS A 333 14.44 -22.92 -14.08
CA LYS A 333 14.40 -23.87 -12.97
C LYS A 333 15.79 -24.46 -12.60
N SER A 334 16.61 -24.82 -13.59
CA SER A 334 17.95 -25.42 -13.37
C SER A 334 18.96 -24.49 -12.70
N ARG A 335 18.72 -23.18 -12.74
CA ARG A 335 19.57 -22.14 -12.12
C ARG A 335 18.97 -21.55 -10.83
N LEU A 336 17.88 -22.13 -10.33
CA LEU A 336 17.30 -21.79 -9.04
C LEU A 336 17.90 -22.63 -7.92
N PRO A 337 17.81 -22.19 -6.65
CA PRO A 337 18.34 -22.90 -5.48
C PRO A 337 17.91 -24.37 -5.36
N ARG A 338 18.80 -25.23 -4.84
CA ARG A 338 18.56 -26.65 -4.59
C ARG A 338 19.12 -27.09 -3.23
N GLY A 339 18.36 -27.93 -2.51
CA GLY A 339 18.80 -28.52 -1.25
C GLY A 339 18.90 -27.50 -0.09
N HIS A 340 18.27 -26.36 -0.19
CA HIS A 340 18.28 -25.33 0.84
C HIS A 340 17.13 -25.47 1.84
N GLU A 341 17.35 -24.98 3.08
CA GLU A 341 16.30 -24.70 4.04
C GLU A 341 15.76 -23.31 3.74
N ILE A 342 14.49 -23.21 3.33
CA ILE A 342 13.85 -21.99 2.86
C ILE A 342 12.69 -21.64 3.76
N LEU A 343 12.65 -20.38 4.23
CA LEU A 343 11.55 -19.82 4.99
C LEU A 343 10.90 -18.70 4.16
N VAL A 344 9.61 -18.85 3.90
CA VAL A 344 8.79 -17.85 3.20
C VAL A 344 7.87 -17.19 4.22
N PHE A 345 8.00 -15.88 4.41
CA PHE A 345 7.06 -15.09 5.20
C PHE A 345 5.96 -14.54 4.29
N SER A 346 4.72 -14.91 4.56
CA SER A 346 3.52 -14.41 3.87
C SER A 346 2.76 -13.48 4.81
N PRO A 347 2.55 -12.20 4.47
CA PRO A 347 1.78 -11.28 5.31
C PRO A 347 0.40 -11.79 5.64
N HIS A 348 -0.38 -12.16 4.62
CA HIS A 348 -1.69 -12.80 4.75
C HIS A 348 -1.66 -14.22 4.20
N PRO A 349 -2.66 -15.06 4.56
CA PRO A 349 -2.77 -16.43 4.06
C PRO A 349 -3.20 -16.51 2.59
N ASP A 350 -2.38 -16.01 1.64
CA ASP A 350 -2.53 -16.08 0.17
C ASP A 350 -1.40 -15.35 -0.56
N ASP A 351 -0.71 -14.40 0.08
CA ASP A 351 0.31 -13.56 -0.56
C ASP A 351 1.46 -14.37 -1.17
N ASP A 352 1.80 -15.52 -0.57
CA ASP A 352 2.82 -16.46 -1.07
C ASP A 352 2.43 -17.06 -2.42
N VAL A 353 1.22 -17.59 -2.56
CA VAL A 353 0.76 -18.20 -3.82
C VAL A 353 0.49 -17.14 -4.89
N ILE A 354 -0.02 -15.97 -4.48
CA ILE A 354 -0.30 -14.83 -5.35
C ILE A 354 0.99 -14.27 -5.95
N SER A 355 1.97 -14.04 -5.11
CA SER A 355 3.19 -13.31 -5.48
C SER A 355 4.24 -14.24 -6.09
N MET A 356 4.47 -15.41 -5.47
CA MET A 356 5.57 -16.29 -5.83
C MET A 356 5.18 -17.77 -6.08
N GLY A 357 3.89 -18.04 -6.37
CA GLY A 357 3.42 -19.41 -6.56
C GLY A 357 4.18 -20.20 -7.62
N GLY A 358 4.63 -19.55 -8.70
CA GLY A 358 5.46 -20.17 -9.73
C GLY A 358 6.87 -20.50 -9.24
N MET A 359 7.50 -19.57 -8.56
CA MET A 359 8.81 -19.79 -7.90
C MET A 359 8.73 -20.86 -6.82
N LEU A 360 7.69 -20.78 -5.96
CA LEU A 360 7.48 -21.71 -4.87
C LEU A 360 7.39 -23.16 -5.38
N ALA A 361 6.60 -23.41 -6.42
CA ALA A 361 6.53 -24.72 -7.07
C ALA A 361 7.90 -25.21 -7.57
N LYS A 362 8.69 -24.33 -8.21
CA LYS A 362 10.03 -24.67 -8.70
C LYS A 362 11.01 -24.98 -7.57
N LEU A 363 10.95 -24.24 -6.46
CA LEU A 363 11.79 -24.48 -5.29
C LEU A 363 11.49 -25.84 -4.66
N VAL A 364 10.21 -26.20 -4.53
CA VAL A 364 9.79 -27.53 -4.05
C VAL A 364 10.29 -28.63 -4.97
N GLU A 365 10.10 -28.50 -6.27
CA GLU A 365 10.56 -29.44 -7.29
C GLU A 365 12.09 -29.57 -7.39
N ASN A 366 12.83 -28.55 -6.93
CA ASN A 366 14.29 -28.58 -6.82
C ASN A 366 14.78 -29.28 -5.53
N GLY A 367 13.87 -29.83 -4.70
CA GLY A 367 14.21 -30.57 -3.49
C GLY A 367 14.63 -29.69 -2.31
N ASN A 368 14.22 -28.43 -2.29
CA ASN A 368 14.40 -27.58 -1.11
C ASN A 368 13.38 -27.94 -0.01
N ARG A 369 13.78 -27.76 1.24
CA ARG A 369 12.86 -27.83 2.38
C ARG A 369 12.24 -26.45 2.59
N VAL A 370 11.01 -26.28 2.11
CA VAL A 370 10.30 -24.99 2.17
C VAL A 370 9.29 -25.01 3.31
N THR A 371 9.30 -23.96 4.12
CA THR A 371 8.29 -23.67 5.15
C THR A 371 7.68 -22.31 4.84
N VAL A 372 6.34 -22.21 4.86
CA VAL A 372 5.62 -20.96 4.69
C VAL A 372 5.07 -20.51 6.03
N ALA A 373 5.42 -19.30 6.45
CA ALA A 373 5.01 -18.69 7.71
C ALA A 373 4.06 -17.53 7.44
N TYR A 374 2.79 -17.71 7.77
CA TYR A 374 1.74 -16.71 7.66
C TYR A 374 1.78 -15.80 8.88
N GLN A 375 2.04 -14.52 8.66
CA GLN A 375 2.30 -13.55 9.73
C GLN A 375 1.03 -13.07 10.42
N THR A 376 -0.07 -12.95 9.66
CA THR A 376 -1.39 -12.53 10.17
C THR A 376 -2.44 -13.57 9.85
N SER A 377 -3.54 -13.56 10.61
CA SER A 377 -4.66 -14.47 10.38
C SER A 377 -5.47 -14.16 9.12
N GLY A 378 -5.46 -12.91 8.65
CA GLY A 378 -6.30 -12.46 7.54
C GLY A 378 -7.81 -12.55 7.79
N ASN A 379 -8.23 -12.78 9.04
CA ASN A 379 -9.62 -13.02 9.44
C ASN A 379 -10.55 -11.85 9.13
N ILE A 380 -10.05 -10.62 9.19
CA ILE A 380 -10.83 -9.40 8.91
C ILE A 380 -11.37 -9.38 7.47
N ALA A 381 -10.65 -10.02 6.54
CA ALA A 381 -11.04 -10.09 5.13
C ALA A 381 -12.03 -11.22 4.80
N VAL A 382 -12.51 -11.98 5.81
CA VAL A 382 -13.54 -13.02 5.62
C VAL A 382 -14.91 -12.44 5.94
N PHE A 383 -15.83 -12.53 4.99
CA PHE A 383 -17.19 -12.02 5.17
C PHE A 383 -18.06 -12.94 6.03
N ASP A 384 -19.08 -12.37 6.67
CA ASP A 384 -19.98 -13.10 7.58
C ASP A 384 -20.77 -14.20 6.85
N HIS A 385 -21.05 -14.04 5.55
CA HIS A 385 -21.73 -15.07 4.76
C HIS A 385 -20.89 -16.34 4.59
N GLU A 386 -19.56 -16.22 4.54
CA GLU A 386 -18.66 -17.37 4.52
C GLU A 386 -18.76 -18.16 5.83
N VAL A 387 -18.76 -17.46 6.97
CA VAL A 387 -18.94 -18.12 8.28
C VAL A 387 -20.28 -18.86 8.31
N ARG A 388 -21.38 -18.22 7.85
CA ARG A 388 -22.71 -18.88 7.78
C ARG A 388 -22.69 -20.11 6.87
N ARG A 389 -22.01 -20.05 5.72
CA ARG A 389 -21.85 -21.21 4.81
C ARG A 389 -21.18 -22.39 5.50
N TYR A 390 -20.10 -22.15 6.24
CA TYR A 390 -19.42 -23.20 6.99
C TYR A 390 -20.23 -23.70 8.19
N LEU A 391 -20.96 -22.84 8.89
CA LEU A 391 -21.86 -23.26 9.97
C LEU A 391 -22.99 -24.18 9.43
N ASP A 392 -23.63 -23.82 8.30
CA ASP A 392 -24.64 -24.67 7.65
C ASP A 392 -24.03 -26.01 7.21
N PHE A 393 -22.83 -25.99 6.63
CA PHE A 393 -22.12 -27.23 6.29
C PHE A 393 -21.86 -28.11 7.52
N MET A 394 -21.36 -27.54 8.61
CA MET A 394 -21.08 -28.29 9.85
C MET A 394 -22.36 -28.87 10.47
N LYS A 395 -23.47 -28.13 10.47
CA LYS A 395 -24.78 -28.64 10.93
C LYS A 395 -25.19 -29.88 10.13
N ARG A 396 -25.13 -29.80 8.80
CA ARG A 396 -25.49 -30.93 7.92
C ARG A 396 -24.50 -32.09 8.04
N ALA A 397 -23.23 -31.81 8.14
CA ALA A 397 -22.17 -32.84 8.28
C ALA A 397 -22.30 -33.60 9.60
N ALA A 398 -22.68 -32.96 10.70
CA ALA A 398 -22.89 -33.58 12.00
C ALA A 398 -23.94 -34.69 11.95
N HIS A 399 -24.99 -34.55 11.13
CA HIS A 399 -25.98 -35.59 10.91
C HIS A 399 -25.49 -36.75 10.02
N VAL A 400 -24.57 -36.49 9.09
CA VAL A 400 -24.07 -37.50 8.13
C VAL A 400 -23.02 -38.40 8.77
N ILE A 401 -22.13 -37.85 9.62
CA ILE A 401 -20.97 -38.56 10.16
C ILE A 401 -21.06 -38.84 11.67
N ASP A 402 -22.23 -38.68 12.28
CA ASP A 402 -22.54 -39.00 13.70
C ASP A 402 -21.42 -38.51 14.66
N LEU A 403 -21.22 -37.21 14.74
CA LEU A 403 -20.14 -36.59 15.56
C LEU A 403 -20.45 -36.60 17.08
N GLY A 404 -21.40 -37.40 17.54
CA GLY A 404 -21.75 -37.59 18.97
C GLY A 404 -22.25 -36.31 19.65
N GLY A 405 -23.56 -36.13 19.69
CA GLY A 405 -24.24 -34.97 20.31
C GLY A 405 -24.61 -33.85 19.33
N PRO A 406 -25.27 -34.17 18.19
CA PRO A 406 -25.64 -33.18 17.17
C PRO A 406 -26.43 -32.01 17.74
N GLU A 407 -27.33 -32.26 18.72
CA GLU A 407 -28.14 -31.21 19.36
C GLU A 407 -27.33 -30.13 20.12
N GLN A 408 -26.15 -30.47 20.67
CA GLN A 408 -25.30 -29.51 21.36
C GLN A 408 -24.52 -28.68 20.35
N ALA A 409 -24.02 -29.32 19.29
CA ALA A 409 -23.35 -28.64 18.19
C ALA A 409 -24.29 -27.64 17.49
N GLU A 410 -25.53 -28.07 17.18
CA GLU A 410 -26.55 -27.19 16.61
C GLU A 410 -26.84 -25.97 17.49
N ARG A 411 -27.04 -26.14 18.79
CA ARG A 411 -27.29 -25.03 19.72
C ARG A 411 -26.15 -24.00 19.72
N VAL A 412 -24.90 -24.46 19.66
CA VAL A 412 -23.73 -23.56 19.59
C VAL A 412 -23.69 -22.81 18.26
N MET A 413 -23.94 -23.51 17.15
CA MET A 413 -23.98 -22.91 15.82
C MET A 413 -25.12 -21.91 15.67
N ASP A 414 -26.32 -22.22 16.21
CA ASP A 414 -27.46 -21.30 16.23
C ASP A 414 -27.16 -20.05 17.05
N ALA A 415 -26.49 -20.19 18.21
CA ALA A 415 -26.08 -19.03 19.01
C ALA A 415 -25.07 -18.11 18.29
N ILE A 416 -24.16 -18.68 17.48
CA ILE A 416 -23.23 -17.91 16.66
C ILE A 416 -23.99 -17.19 15.53
N GLU A 417 -24.91 -17.88 14.87
CA GLU A 417 -25.73 -17.32 13.79
C GLU A 417 -26.63 -16.19 14.29
N ASP A 418 -27.25 -16.36 15.46
CA ASP A 418 -28.01 -15.33 16.15
C ASP A 418 -27.15 -14.12 16.55
N GLY A 419 -25.87 -14.34 16.90
CA GLY A 419 -24.89 -13.29 17.16
C GLY A 419 -24.60 -12.47 15.91
N LEU A 420 -24.36 -13.18 14.80
CA LEU A 420 -24.13 -12.54 13.49
C LEU A 420 -25.38 -11.80 12.95
N ALA A 421 -26.58 -12.30 13.24
CA ALA A 421 -27.82 -11.66 12.80
C ALA A 421 -28.13 -10.36 13.57
N ARG A 422 -27.61 -10.22 14.78
CA ARG A 422 -27.77 -9.01 15.63
C ARG A 422 -26.68 -7.97 15.45
N LYS A 423 -25.60 -8.32 14.73
CA LYS A 423 -24.49 -7.43 14.46
C LYS A 423 -24.94 -6.28 13.57
N GLU A 424 -24.69 -5.05 13.98
CA GLU A 424 -24.85 -3.88 13.12
C GLU A 424 -23.64 -3.75 12.15
N PRO A 425 -23.85 -3.15 10.97
CA PRO A 425 -22.72 -2.84 10.07
C PRO A 425 -21.62 -2.07 10.80
N GLY A 426 -20.39 -2.60 10.76
CA GLY A 426 -19.26 -1.98 11.42
C GLY A 426 -18.97 -2.44 12.85
N ASP A 427 -19.77 -3.31 13.43
CA ASP A 427 -19.45 -3.92 14.71
C ASP A 427 -18.29 -4.90 14.61
N ILE A 428 -17.47 -4.94 15.67
CA ILE A 428 -16.39 -5.92 15.81
C ILE A 428 -17.00 -7.31 15.95
N ASP A 429 -16.45 -8.28 15.24
CA ASP A 429 -16.89 -9.66 15.34
C ASP A 429 -16.74 -10.22 16.76
N PRO A 430 -17.68 -11.01 17.26
CA PRO A 430 -17.46 -11.82 18.46
C PRO A 430 -16.21 -12.70 18.32
N ALA A 431 -15.50 -12.97 19.41
CA ALA A 431 -14.24 -13.72 19.39
C ALA A 431 -14.36 -15.07 18.66
N VAL A 432 -15.46 -15.82 18.88
CA VAL A 432 -15.71 -17.10 18.21
C VAL A 432 -15.84 -16.94 16.69
N VAL A 433 -16.41 -15.83 16.21
CA VAL A 433 -16.53 -15.53 14.77
C VAL A 433 -15.15 -15.20 14.20
N GLN A 434 -14.35 -14.40 14.93
CA GLN A 434 -12.97 -14.11 14.53
C GLN A 434 -12.14 -15.39 14.42
N ASP A 435 -12.28 -16.33 15.38
CA ASP A 435 -11.59 -17.62 15.35
C ASP A 435 -12.06 -18.49 14.18
N LEU A 436 -13.35 -18.52 13.87
CA LEU A 436 -13.87 -19.26 12.70
C LEU A 436 -13.32 -18.68 11.39
N LYS A 437 -13.30 -17.35 11.25
CA LYS A 437 -12.72 -16.66 10.10
C LYS A 437 -11.22 -16.99 9.97
N ARG A 438 -10.48 -17.04 11.08
CA ARG A 438 -9.08 -17.46 11.09
C ARG A 438 -8.90 -18.90 10.60
N VAL A 439 -9.68 -19.86 11.13
CA VAL A 439 -9.62 -21.27 10.72
C VAL A 439 -9.94 -21.47 9.24
N ILE A 440 -10.89 -20.69 8.68
CA ILE A 440 -11.18 -20.70 7.25
C ILE A 440 -9.90 -20.32 6.48
N ARG A 441 -9.26 -19.22 6.82
CA ARG A 441 -8.02 -18.75 6.16
C ARG A 441 -6.85 -19.75 6.29
N GLU A 442 -6.68 -20.36 7.47
CA GLU A 442 -5.66 -21.37 7.71
C GLU A 442 -5.85 -22.63 6.84
N SER A 443 -7.10 -23.08 6.70
CA SER A 443 -7.43 -24.23 5.86
C SER A 443 -7.22 -23.95 4.38
N GLU A 444 -7.57 -22.76 3.92
CA GLU A 444 -7.34 -22.29 2.56
C GLU A 444 -5.83 -22.17 2.25
N ALA A 445 -5.06 -21.59 3.15
CA ALA A 445 -3.62 -21.44 3.00
C ALA A 445 -2.91 -22.81 2.91
N SER A 446 -3.30 -23.75 3.77
CA SER A 446 -2.77 -25.13 3.72
C SER A 446 -3.09 -25.79 2.37
N ALA A 447 -4.34 -25.68 1.89
CA ALA A 447 -4.73 -26.21 0.59
C ALA A 447 -4.02 -25.50 -0.58
N GLY A 448 -3.73 -24.20 -0.45
CA GLY A 448 -2.99 -23.40 -1.43
C GLY A 448 -1.56 -23.93 -1.64
N ILE A 449 -0.81 -24.13 -0.57
CA ILE A 449 0.57 -24.64 -0.67
C ILE A 449 0.60 -26.12 -1.09
N GLU A 450 -0.41 -26.91 -0.73
CA GLU A 450 -0.53 -28.31 -1.19
C GLU A 450 -0.70 -28.38 -2.72
N ALA A 451 -1.43 -27.48 -3.32
CA ALA A 451 -1.55 -27.38 -4.77
C ALA A 451 -0.20 -27.10 -5.47
N LEU A 452 0.77 -26.54 -4.74
CA LEU A 452 2.14 -26.30 -5.23
C LEU A 452 3.13 -27.41 -4.87
N GLY A 453 2.68 -28.47 -4.16
CA GLY A 453 3.47 -29.67 -3.86
C GLY A 453 4.11 -29.69 -2.47
N LEU A 454 3.73 -28.77 -1.60
CA LEU A 454 4.07 -28.81 -0.17
C LEU A 454 3.05 -29.71 0.57
N THR A 455 3.37 -30.05 1.81
CA THR A 455 2.43 -30.70 2.74
C THR A 455 1.91 -29.69 3.76
N GLY A 456 0.70 -29.88 4.30
CA GLY A 456 0.07 -28.92 5.20
C GLY A 456 0.88 -28.62 6.47
N ASP A 457 1.74 -29.57 6.94
CA ASP A 457 2.65 -29.37 8.07
C ASP A 457 3.77 -28.35 7.80
N ARG A 458 3.93 -27.90 6.54
CA ARG A 458 4.83 -26.83 6.13
C ARG A 458 4.23 -25.43 6.27
N ALA A 459 2.96 -25.33 6.59
CA ALA A 459 2.32 -24.08 7.00
C ALA A 459 2.61 -23.77 8.47
N ARG A 460 3.03 -22.57 8.78
CA ARG A 460 3.20 -22.03 10.14
C ARG A 460 2.35 -20.78 10.28
N PHE A 461 1.42 -20.75 11.23
CA PHE A 461 0.57 -19.59 11.51
C PHE A 461 1.13 -18.88 12.74
N LEU A 462 1.57 -17.62 12.55
CA LEU A 462 2.28 -16.87 13.58
C LEU A 462 1.35 -16.01 14.43
N ASP A 463 0.21 -15.61 13.88
CA ASP A 463 -0.79 -14.78 14.54
C ASP A 463 -0.16 -13.59 15.28
N LEU A 464 0.65 -12.79 14.55
CA LEU A 464 1.39 -11.69 15.16
C LEU A 464 0.47 -10.72 15.91
N PRO A 465 0.76 -10.40 17.18
CA PRO A 465 -0.10 -9.60 18.05
C PRO A 465 -0.50 -8.23 17.51
N PHE A 466 0.34 -7.62 16.68
CA PHE A 466 0.04 -6.31 16.09
C PHE A 466 -1.25 -6.31 15.26
N TYR A 467 -1.60 -7.46 14.66
CA TYR A 467 -2.77 -7.63 13.80
C TYR A 467 -4.02 -8.08 14.57
N GLN A 468 -3.86 -8.73 15.72
CA GLN A 468 -4.93 -9.38 16.50
C GLN A 468 -5.73 -8.34 17.31
N THR A 469 -6.31 -7.35 16.64
CA THR A 469 -7.15 -6.31 17.28
C THR A 469 -8.63 -6.56 17.12
N GLY A 470 -9.04 -7.41 16.17
CA GLY A 470 -10.44 -7.56 15.73
C GLY A 470 -10.94 -6.38 14.90
N GLU A 471 -10.11 -5.36 14.71
CA GLU A 471 -10.40 -4.14 13.95
C GLU A 471 -9.43 -4.02 12.77
N VAL A 472 -9.79 -3.19 11.80
CA VAL A 472 -8.87 -2.83 10.70
C VAL A 472 -7.65 -2.06 11.22
N ARG A 473 -7.81 -1.31 12.33
CA ARG A 473 -6.73 -0.60 12.99
C ARG A 473 -5.77 -1.58 13.69
N LYS A 474 -4.50 -1.55 13.29
CA LYS A 474 -3.44 -2.40 13.80
C LYS A 474 -2.63 -1.69 14.88
N ASN A 475 -2.09 -2.47 15.81
CA ASN A 475 -1.13 -1.97 16.79
C ASN A 475 0.25 -1.77 16.14
N PRO A 476 1.10 -0.85 16.63
CA PRO A 476 2.50 -0.79 16.21
C PRO A 476 3.23 -2.12 16.47
N ILE A 477 4.24 -2.44 15.64
CA ILE A 477 5.09 -3.62 15.84
C ILE A 477 5.75 -3.56 17.22
N SER A 478 5.47 -4.56 18.02
CA SER A 478 5.98 -4.72 19.39
C SER A 478 7.19 -5.66 19.43
N ARG A 479 7.87 -5.70 20.59
CA ARG A 479 8.93 -6.68 20.83
C ARG A 479 8.43 -8.12 20.70
N ARG A 480 7.18 -8.39 21.10
CA ARG A 480 6.59 -9.74 21.03
C ARG A 480 6.44 -10.23 19.59
N ASP A 481 6.03 -9.35 18.67
CA ASP A 481 5.96 -9.68 17.24
C ASP A 481 7.32 -10.09 16.71
N VAL A 482 8.35 -9.31 17.03
CA VAL A 482 9.74 -9.57 16.63
C VAL A 482 10.27 -10.86 17.27
N ASP A 483 9.97 -11.14 18.53
CA ASP A 483 10.42 -12.35 19.25
C ASP A 483 9.81 -13.64 18.63
N ILE A 484 8.54 -13.58 18.18
CA ILE A 484 7.91 -14.72 17.47
C ILE A 484 8.64 -15.01 16.16
N VAL A 485 8.87 -14.00 15.34
CA VAL A 485 9.59 -14.15 14.06
C VAL A 485 11.04 -14.63 14.30
N HIS A 486 11.73 -14.07 15.28
CA HIS A 486 13.10 -14.46 15.65
C HIS A 486 13.16 -15.91 16.11
N GLY A 487 12.20 -16.36 16.95
CA GLY A 487 12.12 -17.76 17.40
C GLY A 487 12.02 -18.74 16.25
N LEU A 488 11.25 -18.40 15.20
CA LEU A 488 11.14 -19.24 14.01
C LEU A 488 12.45 -19.28 13.19
N LEU A 489 13.17 -18.16 13.11
CA LEU A 489 14.51 -18.13 12.47
C LEU A 489 15.50 -19.02 13.21
N ASP A 490 15.50 -19.00 14.57
CA ASP A 490 16.36 -19.84 15.39
C ASP A 490 16.00 -21.34 15.29
N GLU A 491 14.69 -21.67 15.20
CA GLU A 491 14.19 -23.04 15.04
C GLU A 491 14.63 -23.64 13.70
N LEU A 492 14.38 -22.92 12.60
CA LEU A 492 14.55 -23.46 11.25
C LEU A 492 15.95 -23.24 10.68
N ARG A 493 16.67 -22.22 11.15
CA ARG A 493 17.99 -21.81 10.64
C ARG A 493 18.03 -21.74 9.11
N PRO A 494 17.16 -20.95 8.49
CA PRO A 494 17.02 -20.95 7.05
C PRO A 494 18.27 -20.38 6.38
N THR A 495 18.66 -20.97 5.26
CA THR A 495 19.72 -20.43 4.40
C THR A 495 19.18 -19.38 3.43
N MET A 496 17.87 -19.38 3.22
CA MET A 496 17.16 -18.39 2.41
C MET A 496 15.86 -17.98 3.09
N VAL A 497 15.60 -16.69 3.08
CA VAL A 497 14.36 -16.08 3.59
C VAL A 497 13.69 -15.30 2.47
N PHE A 498 12.42 -15.56 2.25
CA PHE A 498 11.57 -14.76 1.35
C PHE A 498 10.58 -13.93 2.16
N ALA A 499 10.38 -12.67 1.79
CA ALA A 499 9.39 -11.81 2.42
C ALA A 499 8.74 -10.88 1.38
N ALA A 500 7.53 -10.39 1.70
CA ALA A 500 6.85 -9.43 0.85
C ALA A 500 7.57 -8.08 0.86
N GLY A 501 8.04 -7.65 -0.31
CA GLY A 501 8.58 -6.33 -0.57
C GLY A 501 7.56 -5.38 -1.19
N ASP A 502 6.29 -5.77 -1.21
CA ASP A 502 5.18 -4.95 -1.70
C ASP A 502 4.76 -3.97 -0.62
N LEU A 503 5.17 -2.72 -0.77
CA LEU A 503 4.87 -1.62 0.15
C LEU A 503 3.72 -0.75 -0.34
N SER A 504 3.09 -1.11 -1.47
CA SER A 504 1.93 -0.43 -2.03
C SER A 504 0.61 -0.87 -1.41
N ASP A 505 0.64 -1.81 -0.46
CA ASP A 505 -0.50 -2.22 0.35
C ASP A 505 -1.15 -1.01 1.04
N PRO A 506 -2.41 -0.68 0.70
CA PRO A 506 -3.09 0.50 1.25
C PRO A 506 -3.36 0.38 2.76
N HIS A 507 -3.40 -0.84 3.30
CA HIS A 507 -3.67 -1.10 4.71
C HIS A 507 -2.40 -1.12 5.58
N GLY A 508 -1.22 -1.07 4.96
CA GLY A 508 0.08 -1.04 5.64
C GLY A 508 0.48 -2.35 6.32
N THR A 509 -0.28 -3.45 6.15
CA THR A 509 0.02 -4.75 6.77
C THR A 509 1.34 -5.32 6.25
N HIS A 510 1.57 -5.29 4.93
CA HIS A 510 2.80 -5.80 4.31
C HIS A 510 4.03 -5.08 4.83
N ARG A 511 3.96 -3.74 4.96
CA ARG A 511 5.05 -2.94 5.52
C ARG A 511 5.35 -3.32 6.97
N MET A 512 4.32 -3.51 7.81
CA MET A 512 4.49 -3.92 9.20
C MET A 512 5.05 -5.34 9.32
N CYS A 513 4.57 -6.26 8.50
CA CYS A 513 5.09 -7.62 8.41
C CYS A 513 6.57 -7.63 8.00
N LEU A 514 6.93 -6.85 6.98
CA LEU A 514 8.32 -6.69 6.55
C LEU A 514 9.20 -6.11 7.66
N GLU A 515 8.72 -5.10 8.38
CA GLU A 515 9.41 -4.50 9.53
C GLU A 515 9.70 -5.53 10.63
N ALA A 516 8.72 -6.38 10.97
CA ALA A 516 8.90 -7.46 11.95
C ALA A 516 10.01 -8.43 11.53
N VAL A 517 10.02 -8.84 10.25
CA VAL A 517 11.06 -9.72 9.68
C VAL A 517 12.43 -9.05 9.70
N GLN A 518 12.54 -7.80 9.27
CA GLN A 518 13.81 -7.07 9.23
C GLN A 518 14.40 -6.86 10.64
N ARG A 519 13.55 -6.50 11.62
CA ARG A 519 13.97 -6.37 13.03
C ARG A 519 14.42 -7.72 13.62
N ALA A 520 13.77 -8.82 13.24
CA ALA A 520 14.16 -10.15 13.68
C ALA A 520 15.48 -10.60 13.05
N LEU A 521 15.66 -10.38 11.74
CA LEU A 521 16.92 -10.66 11.03
C LEU A 521 18.10 -9.85 11.57
N ALA A 522 17.88 -8.58 11.94
CA ALA A 522 18.91 -7.74 12.56
C ALA A 522 19.39 -8.26 13.94
N ARG A 523 18.58 -9.08 14.61
CA ARG A 523 18.91 -9.72 15.89
C ARG A 523 19.42 -11.16 15.74
N TYR A 524 19.23 -11.74 14.55
CA TYR A 524 19.60 -13.13 14.28
C TYR A 524 21.11 -13.31 14.32
N THR A 525 21.58 -14.29 15.10
CA THR A 525 23.01 -14.57 15.32
C THR A 525 23.55 -15.75 14.52
N GLY A 526 22.68 -16.44 13.78
CA GLY A 526 23.07 -17.50 12.85
C GLY A 526 23.79 -16.96 11.60
N GLU A 527 24.10 -17.86 10.66
CA GLU A 527 24.61 -17.43 9.35
C GLU A 527 23.55 -16.59 8.64
N PRO A 528 23.89 -15.37 8.15
CA PRO A 528 22.94 -14.50 7.47
C PRO A 528 22.34 -15.18 6.24
N PRO A 529 21.00 -15.31 6.16
CA PRO A 529 20.37 -15.96 5.01
C PRO A 529 20.42 -15.05 3.78
N TRP A 530 20.30 -15.65 2.61
CA TRP A 530 19.97 -14.92 1.39
C TRP A 530 18.56 -14.37 1.53
N TYR A 531 18.38 -13.06 1.46
CA TYR A 531 17.10 -12.38 1.70
C TYR A 531 16.48 -11.95 0.37
N TRP A 532 15.34 -12.57 0.05
CA TRP A 532 14.60 -12.39 -1.19
C TRP A 532 13.32 -11.60 -0.92
N LEU A 533 13.13 -10.54 -1.65
CA LEU A 533 11.91 -9.75 -1.61
C LEU A 533 11.08 -10.05 -2.85
N TYR A 534 9.85 -10.50 -2.65
CA TYR A 534 8.87 -10.68 -3.70
C TYR A 534 7.83 -9.56 -3.66
N ARG A 535 7.18 -9.33 -4.81
CA ARG A 535 5.98 -8.52 -4.97
C ARG A 535 4.95 -9.33 -5.75
N GLY A 536 3.79 -8.76 -6.06
CA GLY A 536 2.82 -9.43 -6.92
C GLY A 536 1.40 -9.36 -6.42
N ALA A 537 1.16 -9.02 -5.15
CA ALA A 537 -0.18 -8.75 -4.65
C ALA A 537 -0.74 -7.45 -5.28
N TRP A 538 0.04 -6.36 -5.22
CA TRP A 538 -0.38 -5.03 -5.71
C TRP A 538 0.42 -4.57 -6.92
N GLN A 539 1.72 -4.76 -6.89
CA GLN A 539 2.66 -4.36 -7.94
C GLN A 539 3.69 -5.46 -8.21
N GLU A 540 4.49 -5.33 -9.26
CA GLU A 540 5.63 -6.18 -9.53
C GLU A 540 6.92 -5.35 -9.50
N TRP A 541 8.06 -5.98 -9.22
CA TRP A 541 9.35 -5.31 -9.33
C TRP A 541 9.63 -4.86 -10.75
N GLY A 542 10.10 -3.62 -10.91
CA GLY A 542 10.64 -3.15 -12.18
C GLY A 542 11.80 -4.03 -12.65
N ILE A 543 11.90 -4.31 -13.95
CA ILE A 543 12.94 -5.19 -14.50
C ILE A 543 14.37 -4.68 -14.31
N SER A 544 14.54 -3.36 -14.16
CA SER A 544 15.82 -2.74 -13.80
C SER A 544 16.17 -3.00 -12.32
N GLU A 545 15.19 -2.99 -11.44
CA GLU A 545 15.33 -3.22 -9.99
C GLU A 545 15.53 -4.68 -9.64
N ALA A 546 14.77 -5.55 -10.30
CA ALA A 546 14.82 -6.99 -10.04
C ALA A 546 16.25 -7.53 -10.14
N THR A 547 16.64 -8.34 -9.16
CA THR A 547 17.89 -9.13 -9.20
C THR A 547 17.68 -10.40 -10.02
N VAL A 548 16.53 -11.05 -9.86
CA VAL A 548 16.19 -12.33 -10.51
C VAL A 548 14.83 -12.22 -11.17
N LEU A 549 14.75 -12.72 -12.39
CA LEU A 549 13.54 -12.86 -13.18
C LEU A 549 13.29 -14.34 -13.44
N VAL A 550 12.16 -14.87 -12.99
CA VAL A 550 11.83 -16.31 -13.07
C VAL A 550 10.75 -16.53 -14.12
N PRO A 551 11.09 -17.13 -15.28
CA PRO A 551 10.12 -17.40 -16.32
C PRO A 551 9.17 -18.52 -15.91
N LEU A 552 7.90 -18.35 -16.23
CA LEU A 552 6.84 -19.34 -16.02
C LEU A 552 6.34 -19.88 -17.38
N SER A 553 6.21 -21.18 -17.46
CA SER A 553 5.47 -21.86 -18.54
C SER A 553 3.95 -21.73 -18.32
N GLU A 554 3.16 -22.04 -19.33
CA GLU A 554 1.69 -22.09 -19.21
C GLU A 554 1.24 -23.09 -18.12
N HIS A 555 1.94 -24.22 -17.99
CA HIS A 555 1.64 -25.23 -16.96
C HIS A 555 1.87 -24.68 -15.56
N GLU A 556 3.00 -24.02 -15.33
CA GLU A 556 3.35 -23.44 -14.02
C GLU A 556 2.42 -22.28 -13.66
N LEU A 557 2.05 -21.46 -14.65
CA LEU A 557 1.08 -20.38 -14.45
C LEU A 557 -0.30 -20.94 -14.06
N ARG A 558 -0.75 -22.04 -14.69
CA ARG A 558 -2.01 -22.71 -14.31
C ARG A 558 -1.94 -23.28 -12.90
N ARG A 559 -0.82 -23.88 -12.49
CA ARG A 559 -0.65 -24.37 -11.11
C ARG A 559 -0.74 -23.23 -10.10
N LYS A 560 -0.10 -22.10 -10.38
CA LYS A 560 -0.23 -20.88 -9.57
C LYS A 560 -1.70 -20.44 -9.44
N VAL A 561 -2.43 -20.36 -10.54
CA VAL A 561 -3.85 -20.00 -10.53
C VAL A 561 -4.69 -21.01 -9.75
N GLN A 562 -4.39 -22.32 -9.85
CA GLN A 562 -5.09 -23.35 -9.08
C GLN A 562 -4.82 -23.22 -7.58
N ALA A 563 -3.62 -22.79 -7.16
CA ALA A 563 -3.30 -22.50 -5.77
C ALA A 563 -4.07 -21.27 -5.28
N ILE A 564 -4.15 -20.20 -6.09
CA ILE A 564 -4.96 -19.01 -5.77
C ILE A 564 -6.43 -19.39 -5.58
N PHE A 565 -6.98 -20.28 -6.40
CA PHE A 565 -8.38 -20.73 -6.26
C PHE A 565 -8.68 -21.55 -5.00
N ARG A 566 -7.67 -21.96 -4.23
CA ARG A 566 -7.88 -22.57 -2.92
C ARG A 566 -8.31 -21.56 -1.85
N HIS A 567 -8.06 -20.30 -2.08
CA HIS A 567 -8.47 -19.20 -1.21
C HIS A 567 -9.88 -18.70 -1.58
N GLU A 568 -10.88 -19.56 -1.40
CA GLU A 568 -12.26 -19.32 -1.83
C GLU A 568 -12.88 -18.10 -1.15
N SER A 569 -12.58 -17.86 0.13
CA SER A 569 -13.09 -16.70 0.86
C SER A 569 -12.59 -15.34 0.32
N GLN A 570 -11.56 -15.35 -0.54
CA GLN A 570 -10.95 -14.16 -1.14
C GLN A 570 -11.23 -14.04 -2.65
N LYS A 571 -11.93 -15.01 -3.23
CA LYS A 571 -12.05 -15.15 -4.68
C LYS A 571 -12.94 -14.08 -5.32
N ASP A 572 -14.11 -13.84 -4.73
CA ASP A 572 -15.17 -13.03 -5.33
C ASP A 572 -15.34 -11.66 -4.65
N SER A 573 -14.68 -11.44 -3.51
CA SER A 573 -15.03 -10.36 -2.61
C SER A 573 -13.85 -9.66 -1.94
N ALA A 574 -12.61 -9.98 -2.35
CA ALA A 574 -11.48 -9.22 -1.83
C ALA A 574 -11.66 -7.75 -2.24
N PRO A 575 -11.78 -6.82 -1.29
CA PRO A 575 -11.92 -5.40 -1.58
C PRO A 575 -10.61 -4.88 -2.13
N PHE A 576 -10.35 -5.16 -3.43
CA PHE A 576 -9.20 -4.60 -4.11
C PHE A 576 -9.52 -3.17 -4.50
N PRO A 577 -8.77 -2.20 -4.00
CA PRO A 577 -8.94 -0.83 -4.40
C PRO A 577 -8.75 -0.70 -5.93
N GLY A 578 -9.73 -0.13 -6.62
CA GLY A 578 -9.62 0.24 -8.03
C GLY A 578 -10.84 -0.10 -8.90
N ALA A 579 -10.99 0.65 -9.98
CA ALA A 579 -12.01 0.42 -11.02
C ALA A 579 -11.71 -0.77 -11.94
N ASP A 580 -10.74 -1.63 -11.62
CA ASP A 580 -10.39 -2.80 -12.43
C ASP A 580 -11.42 -3.90 -12.21
N PRO A 581 -12.29 -4.21 -13.21
CA PRO A 581 -13.37 -5.19 -13.08
C PRO A 581 -12.87 -6.63 -13.13
N ARG A 582 -11.57 -6.85 -13.36
CA ARG A 582 -11.00 -8.20 -13.44
C ARG A 582 -10.96 -8.84 -12.07
N GLU A 583 -11.24 -10.13 -12.00
CA GLU A 583 -11.02 -10.95 -10.82
C GLU A 583 -9.55 -10.91 -10.39
N PHE A 584 -9.30 -11.15 -9.11
CA PHE A 584 -7.96 -11.02 -8.54
C PHE A 584 -6.90 -11.87 -9.26
N TRP A 585 -7.19 -13.15 -9.49
CA TRP A 585 -6.27 -14.04 -10.22
C TRP A 585 -5.95 -13.54 -11.64
N GLN A 586 -6.92 -12.89 -12.31
CA GLN A 586 -6.71 -12.31 -13.64
C GLN A 586 -5.71 -11.16 -13.60
N ARG A 587 -5.77 -10.34 -12.55
CA ARG A 587 -4.82 -9.23 -12.34
C ARG A 587 -3.41 -9.76 -12.09
N VAL A 588 -3.27 -10.85 -11.28
CA VAL A 588 -1.99 -11.51 -11.04
C VAL A 588 -1.39 -12.07 -12.33
N VAL A 589 -2.20 -12.80 -13.11
CA VAL A 589 -1.77 -13.33 -14.41
C VAL A 589 -1.37 -12.22 -15.37
N ALA A 590 -2.18 -11.15 -15.46
CA ALA A 590 -1.87 -10.01 -16.33
C ALA A 590 -0.52 -9.39 -15.97
N ARG A 591 -0.26 -9.13 -14.69
CA ARG A 591 0.99 -8.57 -14.17
C ARG A 591 2.22 -9.41 -14.55
N ASN A 592 2.15 -10.72 -14.31
CA ASN A 592 3.23 -11.62 -14.68
C ASN A 592 3.44 -11.68 -16.21
N ARG A 593 2.37 -11.53 -17.01
CA ARG A 593 2.45 -11.44 -18.48
C ARG A 593 3.04 -10.10 -18.93
N GLU A 594 2.60 -9.00 -18.36
CA GLU A 594 3.11 -7.66 -18.67
C GLU A 594 4.62 -7.56 -18.47
N THR A 595 5.16 -8.18 -17.41
CA THR A 595 6.61 -8.27 -17.18
C THR A 595 7.30 -9.06 -18.31
N ALA A 596 6.73 -10.17 -18.74
CA ALA A 596 7.27 -10.97 -19.85
C ALA A 596 7.17 -10.25 -21.19
N ASP A 597 6.05 -9.59 -21.47
CA ASP A 597 5.80 -8.84 -22.71
C ASP A 597 6.74 -7.62 -22.79
N LEU A 598 7.00 -6.96 -21.66
CA LEU A 598 7.99 -5.88 -21.59
C LEU A 598 9.38 -6.38 -22.01
N LEU A 599 9.85 -7.49 -21.44
CA LEU A 599 11.16 -8.08 -21.83
C LEU A 599 11.20 -8.42 -23.31
N GLN A 600 10.13 -9.00 -23.86
CA GLN A 600 10.03 -9.32 -25.30
C GLN A 600 10.09 -8.06 -26.16
N SER A 601 9.41 -6.97 -25.77
CA SER A 601 9.44 -5.69 -26.49
C SER A 601 10.83 -5.06 -26.53
N LEU A 602 11.66 -5.33 -25.53
CA LEU A 602 13.05 -4.91 -25.45
C LEU A 602 13.99 -5.78 -26.31
N GLY A 603 13.50 -6.84 -26.96
CA GLY A 603 14.27 -7.75 -27.80
C GLY A 603 14.81 -8.99 -27.08
N LEU A 604 14.43 -9.23 -25.80
CA LEU A 604 14.76 -10.45 -25.08
C LEU A 604 13.85 -11.61 -25.50
N PRO A 605 14.21 -12.88 -25.18
CA PRO A 605 13.36 -14.03 -25.51
C PRO A 605 11.95 -13.90 -24.96
N ALA A 606 10.97 -14.38 -25.74
CA ALA A 606 9.58 -14.40 -25.36
C ALA A 606 9.31 -15.48 -24.28
N TYR A 607 8.67 -15.07 -23.19
CA TYR A 607 8.20 -15.95 -22.12
C TYR A 607 6.69 -15.80 -21.95
N ARG A 608 6.06 -16.79 -21.34
CA ARG A 608 4.60 -16.78 -21.15
C ARG A 608 4.17 -15.86 -20.00
N ALA A 609 4.96 -15.84 -18.96
CA ALA A 609 4.82 -14.99 -17.80
C ALA A 609 6.16 -14.92 -17.05
N MET A 610 6.31 -13.97 -16.14
CA MET A 610 7.54 -13.72 -15.41
C MET A 610 7.22 -13.27 -13.99
N GLU A 611 7.86 -13.88 -12.99
CA GLU A 611 7.92 -13.37 -11.61
C GLU A 611 9.25 -12.68 -11.36
N ALA A 612 9.27 -11.59 -10.58
CA ALA A 612 10.46 -10.80 -10.32
C ALA A 612 10.81 -10.74 -8.84
N TYR A 613 12.12 -10.72 -8.53
CA TYR A 613 12.64 -10.74 -7.16
C TYR A 613 13.82 -9.80 -7.01
N VAL A 614 13.87 -9.11 -5.86
CA VAL A 614 15.04 -8.40 -5.39
C VAL A 614 15.73 -9.27 -4.33
N VAL A 615 17.05 -9.42 -4.44
CA VAL A 615 17.83 -10.24 -3.50
C VAL A 615 18.91 -9.40 -2.86
N THR A 616 19.04 -9.56 -1.53
CA THR A 616 20.09 -8.92 -0.74
C THR A 616 20.79 -9.94 0.14
N ARG A 617 22.02 -9.65 0.55
CA ARG A 617 22.73 -10.37 1.58
C ARG A 617 23.47 -9.38 2.48
N ASP A 618 23.38 -9.54 3.79
CA ASP A 618 23.95 -8.61 4.78
C ASP A 618 23.52 -7.14 4.54
N GLY A 619 22.28 -6.93 4.09
CA GLY A 619 21.74 -5.60 3.77
C GLY A 619 22.28 -4.99 2.47
N ARG A 620 23.06 -5.73 1.68
CA ARG A 620 23.63 -5.26 0.40
C ARG A 620 22.92 -5.90 -0.77
N PRO A 621 22.59 -5.13 -1.83
CA PRO A 621 22.14 -5.69 -3.10
C PRO A 621 23.18 -6.65 -3.66
N VAL A 622 22.71 -7.75 -4.26
CA VAL A 622 23.58 -8.75 -4.91
C VAL A 622 23.26 -8.85 -6.40
N GLU A 623 24.24 -9.30 -7.18
CA GLU A 623 24.01 -9.62 -8.58
C GLU A 623 23.48 -11.06 -8.73
N ALA A 624 22.70 -11.31 -9.80
CA ALA A 624 22.13 -12.63 -10.05
C ALA A 624 23.18 -13.75 -10.04
N LYS A 625 24.39 -13.52 -10.56
CA LYS A 625 25.49 -14.50 -10.61
C LYS A 625 26.04 -14.93 -9.25
N GLU A 626 25.84 -14.12 -8.20
CA GLU A 626 26.33 -14.38 -6.84
C GLU A 626 25.45 -15.36 -6.07
N ILE A 627 24.21 -15.51 -6.48
CA ILE A 627 23.22 -16.34 -5.79
C ILE A 627 23.54 -17.83 -6.03
N PRO A 628 23.74 -18.63 -4.97
CA PRO A 628 24.08 -20.04 -5.10
C PRO A 628 22.94 -20.86 -5.73
N THR A 629 23.31 -21.86 -6.50
CA THR A 629 22.38 -22.85 -7.06
C THR A 629 22.36 -24.15 -6.29
N SER A 630 23.37 -24.43 -5.43
CA SER A 630 23.44 -25.59 -4.54
C SER A 630 23.70 -25.14 -3.10
N SER A 631 23.26 -25.93 -2.12
CA SER A 631 23.59 -25.70 -0.70
C SER A 631 25.13 -25.74 -0.51
N LEU A 632 25.64 -24.85 0.37
CA LEU A 632 27.04 -24.77 0.75
C LEU A 632 27.48 -26.10 1.47
N GLY A 633 27.68 -27.14 0.75
CA GLY A 633 28.06 -28.45 1.29
C GLY A 633 28.42 -29.47 0.22
N GLU A 634 27.99 -29.27 -1.02
CA GLU A 634 28.46 -30.05 -2.16
C GLU A 634 29.59 -29.28 -2.85
N THR A 635 30.81 -29.36 -2.28
CA THR A 635 32.04 -29.13 -3.04
C THR A 635 32.09 -30.22 -4.09
N GLY A 636 31.77 -29.84 -5.34
CA GLY A 636 31.83 -30.75 -6.46
C GLY A 636 33.21 -31.37 -6.57
N ASP A 637 33.22 -32.69 -6.62
CA ASP A 637 34.29 -33.49 -7.25
C ASP A 637 34.18 -33.38 -8.77
#